data_cc2fc7570107863910af184cab74118d
#
_entry.id   cc2fc7570107863910af184cab74118d
#
_cell.length_a   1.000
_cell.length_b   1.000
_cell.length_c   1.000
_cell.angle_alpha   90.00
_cell.angle_beta   90.00
_cell.angle_gamma   90.00
#
_symmetry.space_group_name_H-M   'P 1'
#
loop_
_entity.id
_entity.type
_entity.pdbx_description
1 polymer ?
#
loop_
_entity_poly.entity_id
_entity_poly.type
_entity_poly.pdbx_seq_one_letter_code
_entity_poly.pdbx_strand_id
1 'polypeptide(L)'
;MSAVPTTPAQTAAEAVAFPRVLARSLALPLIFVVATAYHFLQSRGHATTTVFNDELLYAKLSQSIAAGHGLSIRGEHFFFPAPLASLVQAPAWLLSSMPDAYAAAKLLNAAVMSAAVFPAYWLARQVVRPSFALLTAAAAVATPAMFYHAYLMSEALAYPVFLITVAVLARALAGRSNKFALEVPAVCVLAIATRVQFLVLPVAYLIGVAVCGRGAYRRHRIPAGLTALLVVTLVGLPGVLGQYGQANTQIGHSPGAIAHWALTNGVLLPYGLGLAIVPGALFGLGLMFVRPRTPMERALALLTVLSTVFFLGQASLIAAGEAHRPLERYLFYVTPLFFLAFFAYAERGAPRRFLWAGFGCIGALLLSSVSLPGMTGTAAFFFDAPTLTGFARAAYYLGLPNASLLYAVVPLALALLAFVLPLTRRGAPQLFALLAIGLSLAAGAAVYATDRLATGWDARTFGAQPQDWLDRSGLGPARYLSLPESNDFLGTQLETWNRNLRGIVVLGKSAPDPYPVEVARVAPDGTLVIAGRPTRSQVLVVNVFGSAIDLQGRVVARPRDGLIAYRIPANAHVRSLARGLSPDGWTGTQLEYRVWPQRAGRYELTLSLPKGELPRKATLSTGGRKRHVIVRATRRLRLSIPTTGAPLQLSVDVKGSPLGGRILGAQVLALRFVRA
;
A
#
# COMPACT_ATOMS: atom_id res chain seq x y z
N MET A 1 35.62 -17.31 -59.86
CA MET A 1 34.61 -16.82 -58.87
C MET A 1 34.19 -15.45 -59.33
N SER A 2 33.05 -15.36 -60.03
CA SER A 2 32.49 -14.11 -60.54
C SER A 2 31.64 -13.46 -59.47
N ALA A 3 32.04 -12.26 -59.04
CA ALA A 3 31.22 -11.42 -58.16
C ALA A 3 29.97 -10.96 -58.91
N VAL A 4 28.76 -11.30 -58.39
CA VAL A 4 27.52 -10.83 -58.89
C VAL A 4 27.38 -9.36 -58.49
N PRO A 5 27.16 -8.40 -59.42
CA PRO A 5 27.03 -7.00 -59.04
C PRO A 5 25.66 -6.80 -58.36
N THR A 6 25.68 -6.34 -57.10
CA THR A 6 24.49 -5.91 -56.35
C THR A 6 23.89 -4.68 -57.05
N THR A 7 22.61 -4.73 -57.40
CA THR A 7 21.89 -3.61 -58.01
C THR A 7 21.72 -2.43 -57.03
N PRO A 8 21.77 -1.16 -57.47
CA PRO A 8 21.60 0.04 -56.60
C PRO A 8 20.30 0.05 -55.76
N ALA A 9 19.27 -0.65 -56.20
CA ALA A 9 18.03 -0.80 -55.51
C ALA A 9 18.13 -1.71 -54.26
N GLN A 10 18.99 -2.70 -54.28
CA GLN A 10 19.24 -3.59 -53.13
C GLN A 10 20.03 -2.88 -52.01
N THR A 11 21.04 -2.08 -52.37
CA THR A 11 21.80 -1.27 -51.41
C THR A 11 20.98 -0.15 -50.80
N ALA A 12 20.05 0.48 -51.54
CA ALA A 12 19.13 1.50 -50.98
C ALA A 12 18.08 0.89 -50.06
N ALA A 13 17.57 -0.32 -50.36
CA ALA A 13 16.64 -1.04 -49.50
C ALA A 13 17.29 -1.49 -48.17
N GLU A 14 18.57 -1.96 -48.22
CA GLU A 14 19.33 -2.32 -47.05
C GLU A 14 19.69 -1.09 -46.18
N ALA A 15 20.09 0.04 -46.81
CA ALA A 15 20.39 1.29 -46.12
C ALA A 15 19.19 1.90 -45.41
N VAL A 16 17.97 1.70 -45.91
CA VAL A 16 16.69 2.14 -45.26
C VAL A 16 16.21 1.11 -44.21
N ALA A 17 16.55 -0.15 -44.35
CA ALA A 17 16.16 -1.20 -43.40
C ALA A 17 16.96 -1.16 -42.11
N PHE A 18 18.27 -0.87 -42.15
CA PHE A 18 19.17 -0.85 -41.01
C PHE A 18 18.78 0.15 -39.92
N PRO A 19 18.47 1.43 -40.18
CA PRO A 19 18.05 2.36 -39.15
C PRO A 19 16.65 2.01 -38.57
N ARG A 20 15.76 1.38 -39.33
CA ARG A 20 14.46 0.90 -38.81
C ARG A 20 14.60 -0.31 -37.90
N VAL A 21 15.52 -1.22 -38.16
CA VAL A 21 15.82 -2.38 -37.31
C VAL A 21 16.48 -1.90 -36.02
N LEU A 22 17.44 -1.00 -36.10
CA LEU A 22 18.13 -0.43 -34.96
C LEU A 22 17.17 0.38 -34.08
N ALA A 23 16.32 1.23 -34.67
CA ALA A 23 15.33 1.99 -33.94
C ALA A 23 14.31 1.09 -33.19
N ARG A 24 13.93 -0.06 -33.78
CA ARG A 24 13.04 -1.02 -33.15
C ARG A 24 13.74 -1.82 -32.04
N SER A 25 15.01 -2.12 -32.17
CA SER A 25 15.77 -2.82 -31.12
C SER A 25 16.03 -1.94 -29.90
N LEU A 26 16.15 -0.63 -30.08
CA LEU A 26 16.37 0.35 -29.00
C LEU A 26 15.07 0.83 -28.33
N ALA A 27 13.90 0.70 -29.00
CA ALA A 27 12.65 1.23 -28.48
C ALA A 27 12.25 0.65 -27.11
N LEU A 28 12.41 -0.67 -26.92
CA LEU A 28 12.05 -1.33 -25.66
C LEU A 28 12.97 -0.94 -24.49
N PRO A 29 14.31 -0.98 -24.64
CA PRO A 29 15.23 -0.43 -23.65
C PRO A 29 14.97 1.06 -23.34
N LEU A 30 14.67 1.85 -24.36
CA LEU A 30 14.34 3.28 -24.15
C LEU A 30 13.08 3.46 -23.31
N ILE A 31 12.00 2.72 -23.59
CA ILE A 31 10.78 2.75 -22.76
C ILE A 31 11.13 2.38 -21.31
N PHE A 32 11.94 1.37 -21.08
CA PHE A 32 12.38 0.96 -19.75
C PHE A 32 13.14 2.09 -19.02
N VAL A 33 14.15 2.68 -19.67
CA VAL A 33 14.97 3.74 -19.07
C VAL A 33 14.15 4.98 -18.78
N VAL A 34 13.32 5.42 -19.73
CA VAL A 34 12.47 6.60 -19.58
C VAL A 34 11.44 6.38 -18.47
N ALA A 35 10.79 5.21 -18.43
CA ALA A 35 9.84 4.89 -17.37
C ALA A 35 10.52 4.85 -15.99
N THR A 36 11.67 4.20 -15.88
CA THR A 36 12.43 4.14 -14.62
C THR A 36 12.79 5.54 -14.14
N ALA A 37 13.34 6.37 -15.02
CA ALA A 37 13.73 7.74 -14.68
C ALA A 37 12.52 8.60 -14.29
N TYR A 38 11.43 8.55 -15.07
CA TYR A 38 10.20 9.28 -14.78
C TYR A 38 9.63 8.91 -13.41
N HIS A 39 9.42 7.63 -13.18
CA HIS A 39 8.82 7.15 -11.94
C HIS A 39 9.72 7.44 -10.73
N PHE A 40 11.02 7.22 -10.84
CA PHE A 40 11.95 7.57 -9.77
C PHE A 40 11.93 9.08 -9.43
N LEU A 41 11.94 9.95 -10.44
CA LEU A 41 11.87 11.40 -10.23
C LEU A 41 10.57 11.80 -9.54
N GLN A 42 9.44 11.19 -9.91
CA GLN A 42 8.15 11.44 -9.24
C GLN A 42 8.17 10.98 -7.79
N SER A 43 8.78 9.83 -7.48
CA SER A 43 8.86 9.29 -6.12
C SER A 43 9.75 10.12 -5.18
N ARG A 44 10.59 11.01 -5.69
CA ARG A 44 11.40 11.92 -4.85
C ARG A 44 10.54 12.84 -3.99
N GLY A 45 9.31 13.11 -4.42
CA GLY A 45 8.35 13.89 -3.64
C GLY A 45 7.65 13.12 -2.51
N HIS A 46 7.79 11.80 -2.47
CA HIS A 46 7.28 10.94 -1.39
C HIS A 46 8.17 11.07 -0.15
N ALA A 47 7.65 11.68 0.91
CA ALA A 47 8.43 12.15 2.06
C ALA A 47 8.46 11.20 3.26
N THR A 48 7.64 10.17 3.27
CA THR A 48 7.52 9.23 4.39
C THR A 48 7.37 7.79 3.90
N THR A 49 7.77 6.82 4.73
CA THR A 49 7.73 5.38 4.43
C THR A 49 6.54 4.66 5.05
N THR A 50 5.57 5.32 5.68
CA THR A 50 4.60 4.63 6.55
C THR A 50 3.15 5.00 6.27
N VAL A 51 2.78 5.21 5.03
CA VAL A 51 1.36 5.39 4.63
C VAL A 51 0.60 4.05 4.69
N PHE A 52 1.28 2.95 4.33
CA PHE A 52 0.76 1.59 4.50
C PHE A 52 1.51 0.87 5.62
N ASN A 53 0.81 0.16 6.48
CA ASN A 53 1.42 -0.64 7.55
C ASN A 53 2.41 -1.68 7.00
N ASP A 54 2.16 -2.19 5.80
CA ASP A 54 3.03 -3.14 5.11
C ASP A 54 4.44 -2.57 4.85
N GLU A 55 4.59 -1.24 4.67
CA GLU A 55 5.89 -0.62 4.39
C GLU A 55 6.90 -0.84 5.52
N LEU A 56 6.44 -0.73 6.77
CA LEU A 56 7.31 -1.01 7.93
C LEU A 56 7.82 -2.44 7.89
N LEU A 57 6.95 -3.42 7.59
CA LEU A 57 7.31 -4.82 7.48
C LEU A 57 8.42 -5.05 6.44
N TYR A 58 8.19 -4.60 5.20
CA TYR A 58 9.16 -4.78 4.12
C TYR A 58 10.48 -4.02 4.40
N ALA A 59 10.40 -2.80 4.95
CA ALA A 59 11.58 -2.03 5.33
C ALA A 59 12.40 -2.74 6.40
N LYS A 60 11.76 -3.24 7.48
CA LYS A 60 12.46 -3.93 8.57
C LYS A 60 13.06 -5.25 8.16
N LEU A 61 12.33 -6.06 7.38
CA LEU A 61 12.87 -7.31 6.86
C LEU A 61 14.05 -7.07 5.91
N SER A 62 13.96 -6.07 5.02
CA SER A 62 15.05 -5.76 4.09
C SER A 62 16.28 -5.19 4.83
N GLN A 63 16.09 -4.36 5.85
CA GLN A 63 17.18 -3.89 6.73
C GLN A 63 17.83 -5.05 7.49
N SER A 64 17.03 -5.98 8.01
CA SER A 64 17.52 -7.16 8.73
C SER A 64 18.33 -8.09 7.83
N ILE A 65 17.85 -8.33 6.61
CA ILE A 65 18.58 -9.12 5.60
C ILE A 65 19.91 -8.44 5.24
N ALA A 66 19.91 -7.13 5.00
CA ALA A 66 21.12 -6.36 4.71
C ALA A 66 22.15 -6.40 5.84
N ALA A 67 21.69 -6.47 7.11
CA ALA A 67 22.54 -6.60 8.28
C ALA A 67 23.01 -8.05 8.57
N GLY A 68 22.64 -9.04 7.74
CA GLY A 68 22.99 -10.45 7.93
C GLY A 68 22.18 -11.19 8.99
N HIS A 69 21.10 -10.61 9.51
CA HIS A 69 20.25 -11.20 10.55
C HIS A 69 19.07 -12.03 9.99
N GLY A 70 19.00 -12.23 8.68
CA GLY A 70 17.92 -12.96 8.02
C GLY A 70 16.54 -12.31 8.18
N LEU A 71 15.48 -13.12 8.25
CA LEU A 71 14.11 -12.63 8.45
C LEU A 71 13.88 -12.39 9.93
N SER A 72 14.18 -11.19 10.41
CA SER A 72 13.92 -10.79 11.80
C SER A 72 13.37 -9.36 11.87
N ILE A 73 12.55 -9.10 12.90
CA ILE A 73 12.00 -7.78 13.22
C ILE A 73 12.27 -7.53 14.71
N ARG A 74 12.86 -6.38 15.02
CA ARG A 74 13.20 -5.97 16.40
C ARG A 74 14.05 -7.00 17.16
N GLY A 75 14.90 -7.76 16.41
CA GLY A 75 15.80 -8.78 16.96
C GLY A 75 15.18 -10.16 17.16
N GLU A 76 13.90 -10.35 16.86
CA GLU A 76 13.23 -11.65 16.91
C GLU A 76 12.98 -12.20 15.52
N HIS A 77 13.10 -13.53 15.37
CA HIS A 77 12.80 -14.20 14.10
C HIS A 77 11.32 -13.97 13.73
N PHE A 78 11.09 -13.54 12.49
CA PHE A 78 9.75 -13.26 11.99
C PHE A 78 9.49 -14.05 10.71
N PHE A 79 8.62 -15.05 10.79
CA PHE A 79 8.24 -15.84 9.61
C PHE A 79 7.35 -15.01 8.68
N PHE A 80 7.81 -14.83 7.45
CA PHE A 80 7.06 -14.11 6.42
C PHE A 80 7.07 -14.91 5.10
N PRO A 81 5.90 -15.34 4.58
CA PRO A 81 5.81 -16.26 3.43
C PRO A 81 6.16 -15.62 2.09
N ALA A 82 6.26 -14.28 2.01
CA ALA A 82 6.54 -13.53 0.78
C ALA A 82 7.80 -12.64 0.89
N PRO A 83 9.00 -13.20 1.18
CA PRO A 83 10.19 -12.42 1.53
C PRO A 83 10.92 -11.81 0.34
N LEU A 84 10.60 -12.18 -0.91
CA LEU A 84 11.43 -11.84 -2.08
C LEU A 84 11.52 -10.34 -2.33
N ALA A 85 10.46 -9.57 -2.06
CA ALA A 85 10.50 -8.12 -2.20
C ALA A 85 11.52 -7.50 -1.22
N SER A 86 11.51 -7.96 0.04
CA SER A 86 12.49 -7.52 1.04
C SER A 86 13.92 -7.92 0.66
N LEU A 87 14.11 -9.11 0.09
CA LEU A 87 15.43 -9.56 -0.38
C LEU A 87 15.95 -8.68 -1.52
N VAL A 88 15.10 -8.33 -2.49
CA VAL A 88 15.45 -7.43 -3.60
C VAL A 88 15.79 -6.03 -3.12
N GLN A 89 15.09 -5.52 -2.10
CA GLN A 89 15.33 -4.19 -1.52
C GLN A 89 16.55 -4.15 -0.60
N ALA A 90 17.00 -5.28 -0.07
CA ALA A 90 18.08 -5.35 0.93
C ALA A 90 19.39 -4.62 0.53
N PRO A 91 19.89 -4.69 -0.72
CA PRO A 91 21.12 -4.00 -1.11
C PRO A 91 21.10 -2.48 -0.89
N ALA A 92 19.93 -1.84 -0.99
CA ALA A 92 19.80 -0.41 -0.76
C ALA A 92 20.16 0.00 0.68
N TRP A 93 19.92 -0.89 1.64
CA TRP A 93 20.16 -0.63 3.07
C TRP A 93 21.62 -0.82 3.50
N LEU A 94 22.49 -1.20 2.59
CA LEU A 94 23.95 -1.20 2.83
C LEU A 94 24.54 0.22 2.85
N LEU A 95 23.82 1.21 2.31
CA LEU A 95 24.22 2.61 2.39
C LEU A 95 24.17 3.11 3.84
N SER A 96 25.14 3.93 4.23
CA SER A 96 25.29 4.42 5.61
C SER A 96 24.17 5.37 6.02
N SER A 97 23.78 6.27 5.14
CA SER A 97 22.73 7.27 5.37
C SER A 97 21.34 6.64 5.14
N MET A 98 20.43 6.80 6.10
CA MET A 98 19.05 6.30 5.96
C MET A 98 18.27 7.00 4.84
N PRO A 99 18.35 8.34 4.64
CA PRO A 99 17.74 9.00 3.49
C PRO A 99 18.25 8.48 2.15
N ASP A 100 19.57 8.23 2.01
CA ASP A 100 20.15 7.70 0.78
C ASP A 100 19.74 6.24 0.54
N ALA A 101 19.72 5.42 1.58
CA ALA A 101 19.23 4.05 1.52
C ALA A 101 17.77 3.98 1.05
N TYR A 102 16.91 4.86 1.57
CA TYR A 102 15.53 4.96 1.15
C TYR A 102 15.39 5.44 -0.30
N ALA A 103 16.18 6.43 -0.71
CA ALA A 103 16.19 6.89 -2.10
C ALA A 103 16.66 5.77 -3.06
N ALA A 104 17.69 5.01 -2.68
CA ALA A 104 18.18 3.86 -3.43
C ALA A 104 17.14 2.73 -3.52
N ALA A 105 16.42 2.44 -2.44
CA ALA A 105 15.33 1.46 -2.45
C ALA A 105 14.19 1.88 -3.40
N LYS A 106 13.82 3.16 -3.44
CA LYS A 106 12.84 3.69 -4.42
C LYS A 106 13.33 3.61 -5.86
N LEU A 107 14.61 3.90 -6.12
CA LEU A 107 15.19 3.74 -7.46
C LEU A 107 15.18 2.26 -7.91
N LEU A 108 15.57 1.37 -7.02
CA LEU A 108 15.54 -0.08 -7.28
C LEU A 108 14.12 -0.56 -7.57
N ASN A 109 13.14 -0.14 -6.76
CA ASN A 109 11.74 -0.47 -6.99
C ASN A 109 11.23 0.10 -8.33
N ALA A 110 11.60 1.33 -8.69
CA ALA A 110 11.23 1.93 -9.97
C ALA A 110 11.79 1.13 -11.16
N ALA A 111 13.05 0.72 -11.08
CA ALA A 111 13.71 -0.10 -12.12
C ALA A 111 13.05 -1.49 -12.21
N VAL A 112 12.86 -2.17 -11.08
CA VAL A 112 12.25 -3.50 -11.03
C VAL A 112 10.81 -3.47 -11.55
N MET A 113 10.00 -2.51 -11.15
CA MET A 113 8.62 -2.40 -11.61
C MET A 113 8.53 -2.02 -13.09
N SER A 114 9.41 -1.13 -13.57
CA SER A 114 9.51 -0.76 -14.99
C SER A 114 10.00 -1.91 -15.87
N ALA A 115 10.73 -2.89 -15.31
CA ALA A 115 11.15 -4.08 -16.05
C ALA A 115 9.95 -4.94 -16.54
N ALA A 116 8.75 -4.68 -16.06
CA ALA A 116 7.49 -5.26 -16.59
C ALA A 116 7.32 -5.03 -18.12
N VAL A 117 7.97 -4.02 -18.69
CA VAL A 117 7.96 -3.79 -20.16
C VAL A 117 8.46 -5.01 -20.94
N PHE A 118 9.44 -5.74 -20.42
CA PHE A 118 10.06 -6.86 -21.13
C PHE A 118 9.09 -8.06 -21.24
N PRO A 119 8.56 -8.61 -20.14
CA PRO A 119 7.58 -9.70 -20.24
C PRO A 119 6.28 -9.24 -20.91
N ALA A 120 5.82 -8.00 -20.73
CA ALA A 120 4.64 -7.47 -21.43
C ALA A 120 4.86 -7.45 -22.94
N TYR A 121 5.99 -6.95 -23.42
CA TYR A 121 6.36 -6.98 -24.83
C TYR A 121 6.43 -8.42 -25.36
N TRP A 122 7.13 -9.31 -24.63
CA TRP A 122 7.30 -10.70 -25.05
C TRP A 122 5.94 -11.41 -25.18
N LEU A 123 5.04 -11.26 -24.19
CA LEU A 123 3.68 -11.81 -24.24
C LEU A 123 2.90 -11.30 -25.43
N ALA A 124 2.93 -9.99 -25.68
CA ALA A 124 2.24 -9.38 -26.79
C ALA A 124 2.78 -9.87 -28.15
N ARG A 125 4.10 -10.06 -28.27
CA ARG A 125 4.74 -10.58 -29.48
C ARG A 125 4.31 -12.01 -29.85
N GLN A 126 3.77 -12.77 -28.93
CA GLN A 126 3.23 -14.10 -29.23
C GLN A 126 1.89 -14.02 -30.02
N VAL A 127 1.22 -12.87 -30.00
CA VAL A 127 -0.16 -12.71 -30.50
C VAL A 127 -0.27 -11.61 -31.55
N VAL A 128 0.48 -10.50 -31.38
CA VAL A 128 0.34 -9.29 -32.20
C VAL A 128 1.64 -8.82 -32.80
N ARG A 129 1.57 -7.96 -33.83
CA ARG A 129 2.72 -7.36 -34.52
C ARG A 129 3.59 -6.49 -33.59
N PRO A 130 4.88 -6.24 -33.94
CA PRO A 130 5.84 -5.54 -33.08
C PRO A 130 5.37 -4.15 -32.59
N SER A 131 4.74 -3.36 -33.44
CA SER A 131 4.26 -2.02 -33.09
C SER A 131 3.16 -2.04 -32.00
N PHE A 132 2.26 -3.00 -32.04
CA PHE A 132 1.23 -3.19 -31.02
C PHE A 132 1.83 -3.77 -29.71
N ALA A 133 2.84 -4.64 -29.86
CA ALA A 133 3.55 -5.14 -28.69
C ALA A 133 4.33 -4.02 -27.95
N LEU A 134 4.91 -3.06 -28.67
CA LEU A 134 5.53 -1.88 -28.06
C LEU A 134 4.52 -1.00 -27.33
N LEU A 135 3.33 -0.78 -27.90
CA LEU A 135 2.26 -0.04 -27.22
C LEU A 135 1.74 -0.79 -25.98
N THR A 136 1.68 -2.13 -26.03
CA THR A 136 1.35 -2.94 -24.85
C THR A 136 2.40 -2.79 -23.76
N ALA A 137 3.69 -2.80 -24.12
CA ALA A 137 4.78 -2.58 -23.18
C ALA A 137 4.77 -1.16 -22.59
N ALA A 138 4.48 -0.14 -23.40
CA ALA A 138 4.33 1.23 -22.91
C ALA A 138 3.13 1.38 -21.96
N ALA A 139 2.00 0.73 -22.26
CA ALA A 139 0.84 0.71 -21.38
C ALA A 139 1.13 0.04 -20.03
N ALA A 140 1.99 -0.99 -20.01
CA ALA A 140 2.39 -1.65 -18.78
C ALA A 140 3.02 -0.68 -17.77
N VAL A 141 3.83 0.29 -18.25
CA VAL A 141 4.50 1.27 -17.39
C VAL A 141 3.81 2.62 -17.31
N ALA A 142 2.70 2.79 -18.03
CA ALA A 142 1.87 3.98 -17.95
C ALA A 142 0.72 3.86 -16.94
N THR A 143 0.42 2.66 -16.44
CA THR A 143 -0.66 2.43 -15.47
C THR A 143 -0.48 3.31 -14.23
N PRO A 144 -1.56 3.90 -13.66
CA PRO A 144 -1.49 4.73 -12.46
C PRO A 144 -0.87 3.98 -11.26
N ALA A 145 -1.05 2.66 -11.22
CA ALA A 145 -0.49 1.80 -10.18
C ALA A 145 1.04 1.76 -10.16
N MET A 146 1.73 2.26 -11.18
CA MET A 146 3.20 2.40 -11.15
C MET A 146 3.68 3.22 -9.96
N PHE A 147 2.84 4.09 -9.37
CA PHE A 147 3.22 4.88 -8.20
C PHE A 147 3.57 4.01 -6.97
N TYR A 148 3.11 2.75 -6.90
CA TYR A 148 3.44 1.83 -5.81
C TYR A 148 4.94 1.54 -5.68
N HIS A 149 5.76 1.82 -6.69
CA HIS A 149 7.22 1.71 -6.57
C HIS A 149 7.80 2.70 -5.55
N ALA A 150 7.10 3.82 -5.27
CA ALA A 150 7.51 4.81 -4.28
C ALA A 150 7.43 4.28 -2.85
N TYR A 151 6.64 3.24 -2.64
CA TYR A 151 6.43 2.57 -1.36
C TYR A 151 7.30 1.32 -1.25
N LEU A 152 7.73 1.01 -0.02
CA LEU A 152 8.54 -0.19 0.24
C LEU A 152 7.63 -1.41 0.40
N MET A 153 7.00 -1.82 -0.70
CA MET A 153 6.04 -2.92 -0.73
C MET A 153 6.37 -3.93 -1.82
N SER A 154 5.65 -5.05 -1.85
CA SER A 154 5.88 -6.13 -2.80
C SER A 154 5.44 -5.82 -4.23
N GLU A 155 4.57 -4.83 -4.46
CA GLU A 155 3.97 -4.52 -5.76
C GLU A 155 5.01 -4.27 -6.85
N ALA A 156 6.12 -3.62 -6.50
CA ALA A 156 7.19 -3.32 -7.44
C ALA A 156 7.79 -4.59 -8.08
N LEU A 157 8.07 -5.62 -7.27
CA LEU A 157 8.57 -6.91 -7.75
C LEU A 157 7.45 -7.79 -8.29
N ALA A 158 6.27 -7.73 -7.66
CA ALA A 158 5.14 -8.59 -8.03
C ALA A 158 4.67 -8.37 -9.47
N TYR A 159 4.75 -7.16 -9.98
CA TYR A 159 4.27 -6.85 -11.31
C TYR A 159 5.03 -7.57 -12.44
N PRO A 160 6.37 -7.45 -12.58
CA PRO A 160 7.10 -8.22 -13.58
C PRO A 160 7.03 -9.73 -13.32
N VAL A 161 7.04 -10.18 -12.05
CA VAL A 161 6.93 -11.61 -11.70
C VAL A 161 5.59 -12.19 -12.13
N PHE A 162 4.47 -11.46 -11.95
CA PHE A 162 3.16 -11.88 -12.47
C PHE A 162 3.20 -12.12 -13.97
N LEU A 163 3.73 -11.19 -14.76
CA LEU A 163 3.79 -11.31 -16.20
C LEU A 163 4.71 -12.45 -16.67
N ILE A 164 5.84 -12.65 -15.99
CA ILE A 164 6.74 -13.79 -16.22
C ILE A 164 6.02 -15.11 -15.91
N THR A 165 5.29 -15.16 -14.80
CA THR A 165 4.51 -16.35 -14.41
C THR A 165 3.45 -16.66 -15.46
N VAL A 166 2.65 -15.66 -15.88
CA VAL A 166 1.67 -15.84 -16.96
C VAL A 166 2.34 -16.33 -18.24
N ALA A 167 3.53 -15.81 -18.58
CA ALA A 167 4.29 -16.24 -19.76
C ALA A 167 4.66 -17.73 -19.69
N VAL A 168 5.16 -18.20 -18.55
CA VAL A 168 5.55 -19.62 -18.36
C VAL A 168 4.29 -20.50 -18.37
N LEU A 169 3.24 -20.13 -17.65
CA LEU A 169 1.98 -20.89 -17.61
C LEU A 169 1.33 -20.97 -18.99
N ALA A 170 1.30 -19.87 -19.76
CA ALA A 170 0.74 -19.86 -21.11
C ALA A 170 1.56 -20.74 -22.07
N ARG A 171 2.89 -20.70 -22.01
CA ARG A 171 3.77 -21.62 -22.78
C ARG A 171 3.53 -23.08 -22.42
N ALA A 172 3.41 -23.36 -21.14
CA ALA A 172 3.10 -24.71 -20.68
C ALA A 172 1.77 -25.19 -21.22
N LEU A 173 0.68 -24.40 -21.11
CA LEU A 173 -0.66 -24.77 -21.62
C LEU A 173 -0.69 -24.89 -23.13
N ALA A 174 0.08 -24.09 -23.87
CA ALA A 174 0.12 -24.09 -25.34
C ALA A 174 1.00 -25.19 -25.93
N GLY A 175 1.97 -25.71 -25.18
CA GLY A 175 2.99 -26.64 -25.66
C GLY A 175 2.86 -28.09 -25.21
N ARG A 176 3.89 -28.87 -25.46
CA ARG A 176 4.08 -30.21 -24.89
C ARG A 176 4.72 -30.08 -23.51
N SER A 177 3.94 -30.30 -22.48
CA SER A 177 4.20 -29.80 -21.13
C SER A 177 5.22 -30.59 -20.30
N ASN A 178 5.60 -31.80 -20.67
CA ASN A 178 6.61 -32.56 -19.89
C ASN A 178 7.99 -31.84 -19.87
N LYS A 179 8.25 -30.92 -20.81
CA LYS A 179 9.42 -30.03 -20.78
C LYS A 179 9.31 -28.95 -19.66
N PHE A 180 8.11 -28.68 -19.19
CA PHE A 180 7.82 -27.67 -18.17
C PHE A 180 7.51 -28.27 -16.80
N ALA A 181 7.86 -29.55 -16.57
CA ALA A 181 7.49 -30.29 -15.39
C ALA A 181 7.89 -29.57 -14.08
N LEU A 182 9.07 -28.97 -14.04
CA LEU A 182 9.57 -28.23 -12.88
C LEU A 182 9.39 -26.71 -13.04
N GLU A 183 9.38 -26.16 -14.26
CA GLU A 183 9.27 -24.72 -14.50
C GLU A 183 7.95 -24.14 -13.98
N VAL A 184 6.84 -24.88 -14.16
CA VAL A 184 5.51 -24.44 -13.72
C VAL A 184 5.42 -24.31 -12.19
N PRO A 185 5.69 -25.36 -11.39
CA PRO A 185 5.65 -25.20 -9.94
C PRO A 185 6.71 -24.23 -9.42
N ALA A 186 7.91 -24.19 -10.02
CA ALA A 186 8.97 -23.30 -9.61
C ALA A 186 8.57 -21.81 -9.79
N VAL A 187 7.99 -21.44 -10.95
CA VAL A 187 7.54 -20.06 -11.16
C VAL A 187 6.33 -19.71 -10.27
N CYS A 188 5.48 -20.68 -9.95
CA CYS A 188 4.38 -20.50 -8.99
C CYS A 188 4.92 -20.24 -7.57
N VAL A 189 5.94 -21.00 -7.13
CA VAL A 189 6.62 -20.76 -5.85
C VAL A 189 7.24 -19.36 -5.82
N LEU A 190 7.96 -18.98 -6.89
CA LEU A 190 8.55 -17.63 -7.02
C LEU A 190 7.48 -16.53 -6.92
N ALA A 191 6.35 -16.72 -7.60
CA ALA A 191 5.24 -15.77 -7.57
C ALA A 191 4.65 -15.64 -6.15
N ILE A 192 4.38 -16.76 -5.47
CA ILE A 192 3.81 -16.76 -4.11
C ILE A 192 4.81 -16.20 -3.10
N ALA A 193 6.10 -16.54 -3.22
CA ALA A 193 7.16 -15.99 -2.38
C ALA A 193 7.41 -14.47 -2.62
N THR A 194 6.92 -13.94 -3.74
CA THR A 194 6.88 -12.49 -4.01
C THR A 194 5.64 -11.86 -3.36
N ARG A 195 4.48 -12.51 -3.53
CA ARG A 195 3.20 -12.01 -3.01
C ARG A 195 2.22 -13.19 -2.85
N VAL A 196 1.74 -13.41 -1.64
CA VAL A 196 0.82 -14.53 -1.31
C VAL A 196 -0.45 -14.51 -2.17
N GLN A 197 -0.91 -13.32 -2.57
CA GLN A 197 -2.02 -13.14 -3.50
C GLN A 197 -1.90 -14.00 -4.77
N PHE A 198 -0.69 -14.29 -5.23
CA PHE A 198 -0.46 -15.08 -6.45
C PHE A 198 -0.67 -16.57 -6.29
N LEU A 199 -1.11 -17.04 -5.11
CA LEU A 199 -1.62 -18.41 -4.92
C LEU A 199 -2.75 -18.77 -5.91
N VAL A 200 -3.42 -17.78 -6.47
CA VAL A 200 -4.44 -17.96 -7.52
C VAL A 200 -3.87 -18.44 -8.86
N LEU A 201 -2.58 -18.19 -9.15
CA LEU A 201 -1.96 -18.54 -10.43
C LEU A 201 -1.78 -20.04 -10.64
N PRO A 202 -1.26 -20.83 -9.67
CA PRO A 202 -1.27 -22.28 -9.78
C PRO A 202 -2.71 -22.85 -9.92
N VAL A 203 -3.70 -22.27 -9.23
CA VAL A 203 -5.11 -22.67 -9.39
C VAL A 203 -5.60 -22.36 -10.81
N ALA A 204 -5.29 -21.18 -11.35
CA ALA A 204 -5.62 -20.81 -12.74
C ALA A 204 -4.98 -21.77 -13.76
N TYR A 205 -3.74 -22.22 -13.52
CA TYR A 205 -3.09 -23.22 -14.37
C TYR A 205 -3.83 -24.58 -14.32
N LEU A 206 -4.19 -25.07 -13.13
CA LEU A 206 -4.91 -26.32 -12.97
C LEU A 206 -6.28 -26.30 -13.66
N ILE A 207 -7.03 -25.19 -13.52
CA ILE A 207 -8.29 -24.97 -14.25
C ILE A 207 -8.01 -24.93 -15.75
N GLY A 208 -6.91 -24.29 -16.19
CA GLY A 208 -6.49 -24.25 -17.58
C GLY A 208 -6.28 -25.65 -18.16
N VAL A 209 -5.61 -26.52 -17.44
CA VAL A 209 -5.42 -27.93 -17.85
C VAL A 209 -6.76 -28.66 -17.95
N ALA A 210 -7.67 -28.45 -16.98
CA ALA A 210 -8.99 -29.08 -17.00
C ALA A 210 -9.85 -28.63 -18.20
N VAL A 211 -9.86 -27.32 -18.48
CA VAL A 211 -10.61 -26.72 -19.61
C VAL A 211 -10.08 -27.18 -20.97
N CYS A 212 -8.78 -27.46 -21.09
CA CYS A 212 -8.18 -27.99 -22.32
C CYS A 212 -8.52 -29.47 -22.58
N GLY A 213 -9.19 -30.16 -21.62
CA GLY A 213 -9.78 -31.48 -21.78
C GLY A 213 -8.84 -32.67 -21.56
N ARG A 214 -9.36 -33.92 -21.67
CA ARG A 214 -8.67 -35.15 -21.34
C ARG A 214 -7.30 -35.34 -22.05
N GLY A 215 -7.19 -34.93 -23.29
CA GLY A 215 -5.92 -34.97 -24.03
C GLY A 215 -4.84 -34.03 -23.47
N ALA A 216 -5.25 -32.89 -22.92
CA ALA A 216 -4.36 -31.97 -22.23
C ALA A 216 -3.92 -32.55 -20.87
N TYR A 217 -4.84 -33.13 -20.09
CA TYR A 217 -4.51 -33.76 -18.82
C TYR A 217 -3.38 -34.78 -18.94
N ARG A 218 -3.44 -35.67 -19.92
CA ARG A 218 -2.36 -36.66 -20.16
C ARG A 218 -1.01 -36.00 -20.47
N ARG A 219 -1.00 -34.90 -21.17
CA ARG A 219 0.20 -34.11 -21.51
C ARG A 219 0.75 -33.30 -20.35
N HIS A 220 -0.12 -32.88 -19.42
CA HIS A 220 0.22 -32.00 -18.29
C HIS A 220 0.27 -32.74 -16.94
N ARG A 221 0.15 -34.08 -16.90
CA ARG A 221 0.01 -34.86 -15.67
C ARG A 221 1.07 -34.55 -14.61
N ILE A 222 2.34 -34.45 -15.03
CA ILE A 222 3.45 -34.20 -14.10
C ILE A 222 3.42 -32.75 -13.56
N PRO A 223 3.49 -31.69 -14.40
CA PRO A 223 3.44 -30.32 -13.88
C PRO A 223 2.13 -30.01 -13.16
N ALA A 224 0.98 -30.56 -13.60
CA ALA A 224 -0.28 -30.38 -12.88
C ALA A 224 -0.29 -31.09 -11.52
N GLY A 225 0.25 -32.33 -11.45
CA GLY A 225 0.38 -33.05 -10.18
C GLY A 225 1.27 -32.33 -9.17
N LEU A 226 2.45 -31.87 -9.61
CA LEU A 226 3.35 -31.09 -8.75
C LEU A 226 2.74 -29.74 -8.33
N THR A 227 2.01 -29.08 -9.23
CA THR A 227 1.32 -27.83 -8.92
C THR A 227 0.15 -28.05 -7.97
N ALA A 228 -0.61 -29.13 -8.15
CA ALA A 228 -1.68 -29.51 -7.22
C ALA A 228 -1.12 -29.84 -5.83
N LEU A 229 -0.02 -30.60 -5.76
CA LEU A 229 0.68 -30.88 -4.51
C LEU A 229 1.12 -29.57 -3.82
N LEU A 230 1.70 -28.62 -4.58
CA LEU A 230 2.08 -27.30 -4.07
C LEU A 230 0.87 -26.58 -3.45
N VAL A 231 -0.26 -26.52 -4.17
CA VAL A 231 -1.48 -25.84 -3.66
C VAL A 231 -1.99 -26.54 -2.39
N VAL A 232 -2.09 -27.89 -2.40
CA VAL A 232 -2.54 -28.66 -1.23
C VAL A 232 -1.61 -28.43 -0.03
N THR A 233 -0.31 -28.41 -0.24
CA THR A 233 0.68 -28.14 0.83
C THR A 233 0.51 -26.74 1.40
N LEU A 234 0.40 -25.72 0.56
CA LEU A 234 0.28 -24.32 1.01
C LEU A 234 -1.03 -24.03 1.74
N VAL A 235 -2.13 -24.65 1.29
CA VAL A 235 -3.45 -24.44 1.90
C VAL A 235 -3.69 -25.38 3.08
N GLY A 236 -3.18 -26.60 3.01
CA GLY A 236 -3.46 -27.64 4.00
C GLY A 236 -2.53 -27.66 5.22
N LEU A 237 -1.33 -27.06 5.13
CA LEU A 237 -0.42 -27.03 6.28
C LEU A 237 -0.61 -25.74 7.10
N PRO A 238 -0.99 -25.87 8.39
CA PRO A 238 -1.11 -24.72 9.28
C PRO A 238 0.19 -23.93 9.36
N GLY A 239 0.09 -22.60 9.33
CA GLY A 239 1.22 -21.71 9.52
C GLY A 239 2.07 -21.42 8.27
N VAL A 240 1.96 -22.17 7.17
CA VAL A 240 2.72 -21.92 5.93
C VAL A 240 2.38 -20.55 5.32
N LEU A 241 1.12 -20.13 5.44
CA LEU A 241 0.67 -18.79 5.00
C LEU A 241 0.87 -17.71 6.07
N GLY A 242 1.43 -18.05 7.25
CA GLY A 242 1.69 -17.10 8.33
C GLY A 242 0.44 -16.31 8.73
N GLN A 243 0.61 -15.01 8.93
CA GLN A 243 -0.48 -14.10 9.30
C GLN A 243 -1.65 -14.07 8.29
N TYR A 244 -1.42 -14.37 7.00
CA TYR A 244 -2.47 -14.39 5.97
C TYR A 244 -3.45 -15.55 6.16
N GLY A 245 -3.02 -16.67 6.75
CA GLY A 245 -3.90 -17.78 7.09
C GLY A 245 -4.86 -17.46 8.23
N GLN A 246 -4.43 -16.65 9.19
CA GLN A 246 -5.24 -16.25 10.35
C GLN A 246 -6.27 -15.17 10.01
N ALA A 247 -5.92 -14.22 9.17
CA ALA A 247 -6.83 -13.16 8.73
C ALA A 247 -8.10 -13.72 8.07
N ASN A 248 -7.97 -14.75 7.24
CA ASN A 248 -9.10 -15.36 6.54
C ASN A 248 -10.12 -16.06 7.47
N THR A 249 -9.74 -16.49 8.67
CA THR A 249 -10.64 -17.21 9.59
C THR A 249 -11.48 -16.28 10.49
N GLN A 250 -11.07 -15.02 10.62
CA GLN A 250 -11.71 -14.06 11.52
C GLN A 250 -12.76 -13.17 10.83
N ILE A 251 -12.83 -13.17 9.50
CA ILE A 251 -13.67 -12.27 8.75
C ILE A 251 -15.05 -12.88 8.49
N GLY A 252 -16.06 -12.41 9.22
CA GLY A 252 -17.46 -12.71 8.93
C GLY A 252 -17.90 -12.00 7.64
N HIS A 253 -17.99 -12.75 6.55
CA HIS A 253 -18.36 -12.18 5.25
C HIS A 253 -19.88 -12.25 5.03
N SER A 254 -20.53 -11.10 4.92
CA SER A 254 -21.89 -11.04 4.37
C SER A 254 -21.82 -11.19 2.84
N PRO A 255 -22.58 -12.13 2.22
CA PRO A 255 -22.60 -12.27 0.76
C PRO A 255 -22.98 -10.97 0.03
N GLY A 256 -23.86 -10.17 0.61
CA GLY A 256 -24.26 -8.86 0.09
C GLY A 256 -23.10 -7.86 0.06
N ALA A 257 -22.26 -7.83 1.11
CA ALA A 257 -21.07 -6.97 1.13
C ALA A 257 -20.04 -7.40 0.09
N ILE A 258 -19.82 -8.71 -0.08
CA ILE A 258 -18.93 -9.23 -1.12
C ILE A 258 -19.43 -8.83 -2.51
N ALA A 259 -20.74 -8.99 -2.79
CA ALA A 259 -21.33 -8.62 -4.07
C ALA A 259 -21.21 -7.11 -4.34
N HIS A 260 -21.46 -6.26 -3.32
CA HIS A 260 -21.26 -4.81 -3.42
C HIS A 260 -19.82 -4.45 -3.81
N TRP A 261 -18.84 -5.03 -3.13
CA TRP A 261 -17.43 -4.75 -3.42
C TRP A 261 -16.95 -5.39 -4.72
N ALA A 262 -17.51 -6.53 -5.13
CA ALA A 262 -17.24 -7.12 -6.44
C ALA A 262 -17.72 -6.20 -7.58
N LEU A 263 -18.90 -5.61 -7.43
CA LEU A 263 -19.40 -4.61 -8.37
C LEU A 263 -18.52 -3.36 -8.38
N THR A 264 -18.20 -2.81 -7.21
CA THR A 264 -17.39 -1.59 -7.07
C THR A 264 -16.00 -1.78 -7.68
N ASN A 265 -15.27 -2.84 -7.29
CA ASN A 265 -13.94 -3.14 -7.85
C ASN A 265 -14.00 -3.52 -9.33
N GLY A 266 -15.05 -4.21 -9.76
CA GLY A 266 -15.30 -4.55 -11.17
C GLY A 266 -15.52 -3.33 -12.05
N VAL A 267 -16.19 -2.29 -11.53
CA VAL A 267 -16.36 -0.99 -12.21
C VAL A 267 -15.04 -0.22 -12.27
N LEU A 268 -14.17 -0.35 -11.27
CA LEU A 268 -12.86 0.30 -11.27
C LEU A 268 -11.91 -0.26 -12.33
N LEU A 269 -11.99 -1.55 -12.63
CA LEU A 269 -11.09 -2.17 -13.62
C LEU A 269 -11.12 -1.49 -14.98
N PRO A 270 -12.27 -1.19 -15.63
CA PRO A 270 -12.32 -0.40 -16.85
C PRO A 270 -11.62 0.95 -16.77
N TYR A 271 -11.78 1.66 -15.67
CA TYR A 271 -11.10 2.95 -15.45
C TYR A 271 -9.58 2.77 -15.34
N GLY A 272 -9.11 1.79 -14.58
CA GLY A 272 -7.69 1.45 -14.44
C GLY A 272 -7.04 0.99 -15.76
N LEU A 273 -7.83 0.42 -16.68
CA LEU A 273 -7.42 0.05 -18.03
C LEU A 273 -7.47 1.23 -19.03
N GLY A 274 -7.85 2.42 -18.60
CA GLY A 274 -7.95 3.61 -19.45
C GLY A 274 -9.19 3.66 -20.32
N LEU A 275 -10.26 2.90 -20.00
CA LEU A 275 -11.60 2.89 -20.62
C LEU A 275 -11.63 2.56 -22.11
N ALA A 276 -10.89 3.34 -22.94
CA ALA A 276 -11.00 3.35 -24.40
C ALA A 276 -10.77 1.97 -25.07
N ILE A 277 -9.99 1.10 -24.44
CA ILE A 277 -9.63 -0.21 -25.00
C ILE A 277 -10.56 -1.34 -24.53
N VAL A 278 -11.33 -1.14 -23.46
CA VAL A 278 -12.00 -2.23 -22.72
C VAL A 278 -12.98 -3.02 -23.55
N PRO A 279 -13.94 -2.42 -24.30
CA PRO A 279 -14.87 -3.21 -25.11
C PRO A 279 -14.14 -4.07 -26.14
N GLY A 280 -13.13 -3.50 -26.83
CA GLY A 280 -12.31 -4.21 -27.79
C GLY A 280 -11.47 -5.33 -27.16
N ALA A 281 -10.95 -5.13 -25.95
CA ALA A 281 -10.22 -6.15 -25.20
C ALA A 281 -11.11 -7.35 -24.83
N LEU A 282 -12.35 -7.09 -24.36
CA LEU A 282 -13.30 -8.16 -24.04
C LEU A 282 -13.66 -9.00 -25.26
N PHE A 283 -13.95 -8.34 -26.42
CA PHE A 283 -14.15 -9.06 -27.69
C PHE A 283 -12.89 -9.82 -28.11
N GLY A 284 -11.70 -9.22 -27.89
CA GLY A 284 -10.42 -9.86 -28.17
C GLY A 284 -10.22 -11.13 -27.35
N LEU A 285 -10.46 -11.09 -26.03
CA LEU A 285 -10.40 -12.25 -25.16
C LEU A 285 -11.37 -13.35 -25.62
N GLY A 286 -12.62 -12.97 -25.94
CA GLY A 286 -13.61 -13.90 -26.47
C GLY A 286 -13.15 -14.58 -27.77
N LEU A 287 -12.60 -13.82 -28.72
CA LEU A 287 -12.09 -14.36 -29.98
C LEU A 287 -10.84 -15.22 -29.82
N MET A 288 -9.91 -14.82 -28.94
CA MET A 288 -8.70 -15.60 -28.60
C MET A 288 -9.07 -16.94 -27.95
N PHE A 289 -10.15 -16.98 -27.17
CA PHE A 289 -10.59 -18.20 -26.52
C PHE A 289 -11.40 -19.11 -27.44
N VAL A 290 -12.43 -18.57 -28.13
CA VAL A 290 -13.38 -19.37 -28.95
C VAL A 290 -12.80 -19.73 -30.31
N ARG A 291 -12.04 -18.80 -30.94
CA ARG A 291 -11.45 -18.95 -32.28
C ARG A 291 -9.96 -18.60 -32.25
N PRO A 292 -9.15 -19.33 -31.47
CA PRO A 292 -7.73 -19.04 -31.37
C PRO A 292 -7.03 -19.33 -32.70
N ARG A 293 -6.08 -18.45 -33.08
CA ARG A 293 -5.15 -18.69 -34.21
C ARG A 293 -4.02 -19.62 -33.80
N THR A 294 -3.66 -19.58 -32.50
CA THR A 294 -2.61 -20.42 -31.93
C THR A 294 -3.05 -20.94 -30.55
N PRO A 295 -2.53 -22.06 -30.06
CA PRO A 295 -2.78 -22.52 -28.69
C PRO A 295 -2.37 -21.48 -27.63
N MET A 296 -1.36 -20.65 -27.91
CA MET A 296 -0.91 -19.58 -27.05
C MET A 296 -1.99 -18.51 -26.83
N GLU A 297 -2.73 -18.13 -27.86
CA GLU A 297 -3.84 -17.18 -27.72
C GLU A 297 -4.91 -17.70 -26.76
N ARG A 298 -5.32 -18.98 -26.89
CA ARG A 298 -6.31 -19.58 -25.99
C ARG A 298 -5.81 -19.62 -24.56
N ALA A 299 -4.53 -19.99 -24.35
CA ALA A 299 -3.92 -20.04 -23.04
C ALA A 299 -3.87 -18.66 -22.39
N LEU A 300 -3.46 -17.64 -23.14
CA LEU A 300 -3.39 -16.26 -22.66
C LEU A 300 -4.79 -15.70 -22.33
N ALA A 301 -5.79 -15.93 -23.20
CA ALA A 301 -7.15 -15.50 -22.91
C ALA A 301 -7.69 -16.13 -21.62
N LEU A 302 -7.49 -17.43 -21.46
CA LEU A 302 -7.95 -18.16 -20.28
C LEU A 302 -7.26 -17.66 -19.00
N LEU A 303 -5.92 -17.55 -19.00
CA LEU A 303 -5.17 -17.05 -17.85
C LEU A 303 -5.52 -15.60 -17.52
N THR A 304 -5.76 -14.75 -18.53
CA THR A 304 -6.20 -13.37 -18.31
C THR A 304 -7.55 -13.34 -17.60
N VAL A 305 -8.53 -14.08 -18.09
CA VAL A 305 -9.89 -14.13 -17.49
C VAL A 305 -9.81 -14.67 -16.07
N LEU A 306 -9.13 -15.82 -15.86
CA LEU A 306 -9.03 -16.44 -14.53
C LEU A 306 -8.29 -15.53 -13.55
N SER A 307 -7.17 -14.95 -13.94
CA SER A 307 -6.44 -14.00 -13.07
C SER A 307 -7.32 -12.80 -12.71
N THR A 308 -8.06 -12.23 -13.66
CA THR A 308 -8.95 -11.09 -13.42
C THR A 308 -10.06 -11.46 -12.44
N VAL A 309 -10.73 -12.60 -12.64
CA VAL A 309 -11.81 -13.08 -11.77
C VAL A 309 -11.29 -13.34 -10.36
N PHE A 310 -10.14 -14.01 -10.23
CA PHE A 310 -9.57 -14.32 -8.92
C PHE A 310 -9.10 -13.07 -8.19
N PHE A 311 -8.42 -12.14 -8.86
CA PHE A 311 -8.00 -10.89 -8.24
C PHE A 311 -9.20 -10.01 -7.84
N LEU A 312 -10.25 -9.98 -8.66
CA LEU A 312 -11.50 -9.32 -8.32
C LEU A 312 -12.15 -9.95 -7.08
N GLY A 313 -12.18 -11.28 -7.02
CA GLY A 313 -12.68 -12.01 -5.86
C GLY A 313 -11.90 -11.69 -4.59
N GLN A 314 -10.57 -11.73 -4.64
CA GLN A 314 -9.70 -11.39 -3.50
C GLN A 314 -9.89 -9.94 -3.05
N ALA A 315 -9.89 -8.97 -4.00
CA ALA A 315 -10.12 -7.56 -3.68
C ALA A 315 -11.48 -7.36 -3.01
N SER A 316 -12.50 -8.08 -3.47
CA SER A 316 -13.86 -7.97 -2.92
C SER A 316 -13.99 -8.57 -1.53
N LEU A 317 -13.34 -9.70 -1.28
CA LEU A 317 -13.29 -10.34 0.05
C LEU A 317 -12.58 -9.43 1.06
N ILE A 318 -11.42 -8.89 0.73
CA ILE A 318 -10.66 -8.00 1.62
C ILE A 318 -11.41 -6.68 1.84
N ALA A 319 -12.03 -6.13 0.80
CA ALA A 319 -12.83 -4.93 0.93
C ALA A 319 -14.08 -5.13 1.80
N ALA A 320 -14.72 -6.30 1.73
CA ALA A 320 -15.89 -6.64 2.54
C ALA A 320 -15.56 -6.87 4.02
N GLY A 321 -14.39 -7.44 4.31
CA GLY A 321 -13.99 -7.84 5.67
C GLY A 321 -13.22 -6.77 6.44
N GLU A 322 -12.19 -6.20 5.84
CA GLU A 322 -11.21 -5.36 6.55
C GLU A 322 -11.09 -3.95 6.00
N ALA A 323 -10.97 -3.83 4.68
CA ALA A 323 -10.54 -2.56 4.09
C ALA A 323 -11.67 -1.53 3.99
N HIS A 324 -12.92 -1.97 3.75
CA HIS A 324 -14.11 -1.14 3.54
C HIS A 324 -13.91 0.00 2.53
N ARG A 325 -13.09 -0.26 1.49
CA ARG A 325 -12.72 0.69 0.43
C ARG A 325 -12.37 -0.03 -0.87
N PRO A 326 -12.39 0.68 -2.03
CA PRO A 326 -11.95 0.12 -3.32
C PRO A 326 -10.48 -0.29 -3.28
N LEU A 327 -10.15 -1.42 -3.94
CA LEU A 327 -8.81 -2.02 -3.93
C LEU A 327 -8.28 -2.25 -5.35
N GLU A 328 -8.08 -1.16 -6.13
CA GLU A 328 -7.51 -1.21 -7.47
C GLU A 328 -6.10 -1.84 -7.49
N ARG A 329 -5.34 -1.70 -6.39
CA ARG A 329 -3.99 -2.26 -6.24
C ARG A 329 -3.92 -3.78 -6.41
N TYR A 330 -5.05 -4.49 -6.32
CA TYR A 330 -5.11 -5.93 -6.55
C TYR A 330 -5.33 -6.29 -8.02
N LEU A 331 -5.79 -5.34 -8.86
CA LEU A 331 -6.28 -5.58 -10.21
C LEU A 331 -5.31 -5.14 -11.30
N PHE A 332 -4.41 -4.21 -11.05
CA PHE A 332 -3.59 -3.56 -12.09
C PHE A 332 -2.66 -4.51 -12.85
N TYR A 333 -2.32 -5.65 -12.28
CA TYR A 333 -1.42 -6.64 -12.89
C TYR A 333 -1.88 -7.09 -14.29
N VAL A 334 -3.18 -7.15 -14.53
CA VAL A 334 -3.76 -7.63 -15.80
C VAL A 334 -3.75 -6.60 -16.91
N THR A 335 -3.40 -5.34 -16.64
CA THR A 335 -3.43 -4.24 -17.62
C THR A 335 -2.77 -4.60 -18.96
N PRO A 336 -1.53 -5.09 -19.02
CA PRO A 336 -0.88 -5.42 -20.29
C PRO A 336 -1.60 -6.52 -21.08
N LEU A 337 -2.24 -7.45 -20.37
CA LEU A 337 -2.98 -8.56 -20.99
C LEU A 337 -4.26 -8.07 -21.69
N PHE A 338 -4.93 -7.05 -21.14
CA PHE A 338 -6.06 -6.41 -21.79
C PHE A 338 -5.65 -5.60 -23.01
N PHE A 339 -4.53 -4.88 -22.98
CA PHE A 339 -3.99 -4.21 -24.16
C PHE A 339 -3.63 -5.21 -25.27
N LEU A 340 -2.99 -6.32 -24.90
CA LEU A 340 -2.71 -7.42 -25.83
C LEU A 340 -4.00 -7.92 -26.50
N ALA A 341 -5.04 -8.20 -25.70
CA ALA A 341 -6.33 -8.68 -26.21
C ALA A 341 -7.02 -7.66 -27.13
N PHE A 342 -6.97 -6.38 -26.79
CA PHE A 342 -7.47 -5.29 -27.63
C PHE A 342 -6.78 -5.27 -29.00
N PHE A 343 -5.46 -5.36 -29.04
CA PHE A 343 -4.73 -5.38 -30.29
C PHE A 343 -4.95 -6.67 -31.09
N ALA A 344 -5.14 -7.82 -30.42
CA ALA A 344 -5.53 -9.06 -31.05
C ALA A 344 -6.90 -8.95 -31.76
N TYR A 345 -7.86 -8.22 -31.16
CA TYR A 345 -9.14 -7.91 -31.78
C TYR A 345 -8.96 -6.99 -32.98
N ALA A 346 -8.16 -5.93 -32.85
CA ALA A 346 -7.89 -4.99 -33.92
C ALA A 346 -7.21 -5.66 -35.15
N GLU A 347 -6.21 -6.54 -34.93
CA GLU A 347 -5.53 -7.30 -35.99
C GLU A 347 -6.42 -8.33 -36.71
N ARG A 348 -7.52 -8.70 -36.09
CA ARG A 348 -8.55 -9.55 -36.73
C ARG A 348 -9.59 -8.76 -37.54
N GLY A 349 -9.33 -7.45 -37.75
CA GLY A 349 -10.23 -6.56 -38.48
C GLY A 349 -11.44 -6.12 -37.67
N ALA A 350 -11.40 -6.19 -36.34
CA ALA A 350 -12.46 -5.78 -35.42
C ALA A 350 -13.86 -6.26 -35.87
N PRO A 351 -14.11 -7.58 -35.99
CA PRO A 351 -15.36 -8.11 -36.49
C PRO A 351 -16.54 -7.62 -35.64
N ARG A 352 -17.72 -7.47 -36.28
CA ARG A 352 -18.95 -7.01 -35.58
C ARG A 352 -18.79 -5.64 -34.90
N ARG A 353 -18.15 -4.68 -35.59
CA ARG A 353 -17.81 -3.34 -35.08
C ARG A 353 -18.96 -2.58 -34.41
N PHE A 354 -20.20 -2.73 -34.89
CA PHE A 354 -21.37 -2.07 -34.30
C PHE A 354 -21.74 -2.69 -32.92
N LEU A 355 -21.60 -4.00 -32.80
CA LEU A 355 -21.79 -4.64 -31.48
C LEU A 355 -20.74 -4.20 -30.47
N TRP A 356 -19.49 -4.06 -30.92
CA TRP A 356 -18.42 -3.52 -30.07
C TRP A 356 -18.72 -2.10 -29.57
N ALA A 357 -19.11 -1.20 -30.48
CA ALA A 357 -19.45 0.16 -30.11
C ALA A 357 -20.71 0.23 -29.24
N GLY A 358 -21.75 -0.54 -29.58
CA GLY A 358 -22.97 -0.66 -28.76
C GLY A 358 -22.70 -1.20 -27.37
N PHE A 359 -21.86 -2.23 -27.25
CA PHE A 359 -21.42 -2.77 -25.94
C PHE A 359 -20.64 -1.73 -25.15
N GLY A 360 -19.80 -0.93 -25.82
CA GLY A 360 -19.10 0.19 -25.19
C GLY A 360 -20.08 1.25 -24.64
N CYS A 361 -21.12 1.61 -25.38
CA CYS A 361 -22.13 2.55 -24.88
C CYS A 361 -22.95 2.00 -23.73
N ILE A 362 -23.40 0.74 -23.81
CA ILE A 362 -24.11 0.08 -22.69
C ILE A 362 -23.20 0.02 -21.45
N GLY A 363 -21.95 -0.37 -21.64
CA GLY A 363 -20.96 -0.39 -20.58
C GLY A 363 -20.75 1.01 -19.96
N ALA A 364 -20.66 2.06 -20.78
CA ALA A 364 -20.52 3.43 -20.29
C ALA A 364 -21.74 3.89 -19.48
N LEU A 365 -22.96 3.56 -19.92
CA LEU A 365 -24.20 3.85 -19.19
C LEU A 365 -24.25 3.08 -17.86
N LEU A 366 -23.87 1.80 -17.85
CA LEU A 366 -23.79 1.01 -16.62
C LEU A 366 -22.74 1.57 -15.66
N LEU A 367 -21.55 1.93 -16.15
CA LEU A 367 -20.50 2.56 -15.36
C LEU A 367 -20.96 3.89 -14.74
N SER A 368 -21.73 4.69 -15.49
CA SER A 368 -22.26 5.96 -15.00
C SER A 368 -23.36 5.82 -13.96
N SER A 369 -24.05 4.67 -13.91
CA SER A 369 -25.11 4.39 -12.95
C SER A 369 -24.61 3.87 -11.61
N VAL A 370 -23.36 3.39 -11.52
CA VAL A 370 -22.79 2.89 -10.28
C VAL A 370 -22.28 4.08 -9.44
N SER A 371 -22.86 4.24 -8.26
CA SER A 371 -22.35 5.18 -7.27
C SER A 371 -21.00 4.68 -6.74
N LEU A 372 -19.92 5.23 -7.28
CA LEU A 372 -18.61 5.02 -6.68
C LEU A 372 -18.57 5.70 -5.32
N PRO A 373 -18.04 5.05 -4.28
CA PRO A 373 -17.97 5.62 -2.94
C PRO A 373 -17.41 7.03 -3.01
N GLY A 374 -18.11 7.97 -2.40
CA GLY A 374 -17.78 9.40 -2.50
C GLY A 374 -16.32 9.65 -2.22
N MET A 375 -15.72 10.47 -3.04
CA MET A 375 -14.30 10.85 -3.01
C MET A 375 -13.90 11.70 -1.79
N THR A 376 -14.70 11.65 -0.74
CA THR A 376 -14.48 12.31 0.56
C THR A 376 -13.69 11.44 1.53
N GLY A 377 -13.10 10.33 1.05
CA GLY A 377 -12.39 9.37 1.88
C GLY A 377 -11.06 9.88 2.44
N THR A 378 -10.53 9.13 3.40
CA THR A 378 -9.19 9.32 3.97
C THR A 378 -8.09 9.19 2.90
N ALA A 379 -6.87 9.67 3.19
CA ALA A 379 -5.72 9.54 2.29
C ALA A 379 -5.49 8.10 1.79
N ALA A 380 -5.73 7.08 2.63
CA ALA A 380 -5.60 5.68 2.26
C ALA A 380 -6.53 5.26 1.11
N PHE A 381 -7.71 5.87 0.99
CA PHE A 381 -8.63 5.61 -0.11
C PHE A 381 -8.02 5.96 -1.47
N PHE A 382 -7.37 7.11 -1.58
CA PHE A 382 -6.74 7.55 -2.82
C PHE A 382 -5.57 6.64 -3.23
N PHE A 383 -4.84 6.12 -2.27
CA PHE A 383 -3.67 5.28 -2.52
C PHE A 383 -4.03 3.85 -2.92
N ASP A 384 -5.16 3.30 -2.47
CA ASP A 384 -5.64 1.98 -2.88
C ASP A 384 -6.41 1.98 -4.22
N ALA A 385 -6.87 3.17 -4.68
CA ALA A 385 -7.58 3.36 -5.95
C ALA A 385 -7.00 4.54 -6.75
N PRO A 386 -5.78 4.41 -7.29
CA PRO A 386 -5.05 5.50 -7.94
C PRO A 386 -5.80 6.13 -9.12
N THR A 387 -6.56 5.36 -9.90
CA THR A 387 -7.34 5.90 -11.03
C THR A 387 -8.41 6.88 -10.56
N LEU A 388 -9.08 6.60 -9.45
CA LEU A 388 -10.10 7.50 -8.89
C LEU A 388 -9.49 8.85 -8.48
N THR A 389 -8.24 8.87 -8.04
CA THR A 389 -7.52 10.10 -7.71
C THR A 389 -7.39 11.03 -8.91
N GLY A 390 -7.15 10.46 -10.10
CA GLY A 390 -7.11 11.23 -11.36
C GLY A 390 -8.42 11.97 -11.63
N PHE A 391 -9.54 11.27 -11.51
CA PHE A 391 -10.86 11.86 -11.69
C PHE A 391 -11.20 12.91 -10.62
N ALA A 392 -10.86 12.66 -9.36
CA ALA A 392 -11.07 13.62 -8.26
C ALA A 392 -10.28 14.92 -8.51
N ARG A 393 -9.04 14.81 -8.92
CA ARG A 393 -8.21 15.97 -9.25
C ARG A 393 -8.74 16.73 -10.47
N ALA A 394 -9.15 16.02 -11.51
CA ALA A 394 -9.76 16.66 -12.68
C ALA A 394 -11.03 17.41 -12.27
N ALA A 395 -11.92 16.83 -11.47
CA ALA A 395 -13.11 17.49 -10.95
C ALA A 395 -12.76 18.76 -10.17
N TYR A 396 -11.77 18.68 -9.27
CA TYR A 396 -11.29 19.82 -8.49
C TYR A 396 -10.83 20.99 -9.40
N TYR A 397 -10.00 20.72 -10.40
CA TYR A 397 -9.51 21.76 -11.33
C TYR A 397 -10.61 22.33 -12.25
N LEU A 398 -11.64 21.54 -12.51
CA LEU A 398 -12.80 21.99 -13.30
C LEU A 398 -13.86 22.70 -12.44
N GLY A 399 -13.62 22.88 -11.13
CA GLY A 399 -14.59 23.50 -10.22
C GLY A 399 -15.86 22.68 -9.99
N LEU A 400 -15.82 21.36 -10.26
CA LEU A 400 -16.95 20.47 -10.03
C LEU A 400 -17.05 20.08 -8.54
N PRO A 401 -18.28 19.95 -8.00
CA PRO A 401 -18.46 19.59 -6.59
C PRO A 401 -17.95 18.18 -6.26
N ASN A 402 -17.90 17.29 -7.25
CA ASN A 402 -17.35 15.93 -7.15
C ASN A 402 -17.05 15.38 -8.54
N ALA A 403 -16.47 14.18 -8.60
CA ALA A 403 -16.08 13.53 -9.86
C ALA A 403 -17.22 12.77 -10.57
N SER A 404 -18.43 12.73 -10.04
CA SER A 404 -19.53 11.89 -10.58
C SER A 404 -19.87 12.21 -12.04
N LEU A 405 -19.86 13.49 -12.41
CA LEU A 405 -20.09 13.92 -13.78
C LEU A 405 -19.00 13.37 -14.72
N LEU A 406 -17.75 13.38 -14.30
CA LEU A 406 -16.65 12.87 -15.13
C LEU A 406 -16.72 11.35 -15.31
N TYR A 407 -17.18 10.61 -14.29
CA TYR A 407 -17.39 9.16 -14.39
C TYR A 407 -18.49 8.80 -15.40
N ALA A 408 -19.45 9.69 -15.64
CA ALA A 408 -20.48 9.48 -16.65
C ALA A 408 -20.01 9.96 -18.04
N VAL A 409 -19.47 11.18 -18.11
CA VAL A 409 -19.17 11.84 -19.39
C VAL A 409 -17.98 11.21 -20.11
N VAL A 410 -16.90 10.86 -19.39
CA VAL A 410 -15.68 10.34 -20.05
C VAL A 410 -15.92 8.98 -20.73
N PRO A 411 -16.52 7.96 -20.09
CA PRO A 411 -16.84 6.70 -20.75
C PRO A 411 -17.78 6.89 -21.95
N LEU A 412 -18.78 7.74 -21.82
CA LEU A 412 -19.74 8.00 -22.89
C LEU A 412 -19.07 8.69 -24.10
N ALA A 413 -18.23 9.69 -23.87
CA ALA A 413 -17.48 10.37 -24.93
C ALA A 413 -16.55 9.40 -25.68
N LEU A 414 -15.87 8.50 -24.97
CA LEU A 414 -15.02 7.47 -25.58
C LEU A 414 -15.83 6.44 -26.37
N ALA A 415 -17.02 6.07 -25.88
CA ALA A 415 -17.92 5.17 -26.61
C ALA A 415 -18.46 5.82 -27.91
N LEU A 416 -18.85 7.08 -27.84
CA LEU A 416 -19.26 7.85 -29.03
C LEU A 416 -18.12 7.99 -30.03
N LEU A 417 -16.90 8.25 -29.57
CA LEU A 417 -15.71 8.27 -30.43
C LEU A 417 -15.54 6.94 -31.17
N ALA A 418 -15.83 5.82 -30.55
CA ALA A 418 -15.74 4.50 -31.13
C ALA A 418 -16.75 4.28 -32.27
N PHE A 419 -17.91 4.93 -32.24
CA PHE A 419 -18.85 4.95 -33.37
C PHE A 419 -18.32 5.76 -34.54
N VAL A 420 -17.80 6.96 -34.29
CA VAL A 420 -17.29 7.87 -35.29
C VAL A 420 -16.00 7.35 -35.94
N LEU A 421 -15.11 6.76 -35.11
CA LEU A 421 -13.82 6.27 -35.56
C LEU A 421 -13.71 4.74 -35.39
N PRO A 422 -14.17 3.95 -36.36
CA PRO A 422 -14.13 2.50 -36.26
C PRO A 422 -12.70 1.98 -36.24
N LEU A 423 -12.44 0.94 -35.41
CA LEU A 423 -11.11 0.31 -35.25
C LEU A 423 -10.52 -0.26 -36.55
N THR A 424 -11.34 -0.47 -37.59
CA THR A 424 -10.91 -0.88 -38.95
C THR A 424 -10.14 0.21 -39.69
N ARG A 425 -10.26 1.48 -39.26
CA ARG A 425 -9.52 2.60 -39.88
C ARG A 425 -8.04 2.52 -39.51
N ARG A 426 -7.18 2.83 -40.49
CA ARG A 426 -5.73 2.91 -40.23
C ARG A 426 -5.44 3.90 -39.09
N GLY A 427 -4.65 3.48 -38.12
CA GLY A 427 -4.26 4.31 -36.96
C GLY A 427 -5.28 4.35 -35.80
N ALA A 428 -6.56 3.97 -36.02
CA ALA A 428 -7.56 4.01 -34.95
C ALA A 428 -7.17 3.14 -33.72
N PRO A 429 -6.71 1.89 -33.86
CA PRO A 429 -6.28 1.10 -32.70
C PRO A 429 -5.14 1.75 -31.91
N GLN A 430 -4.19 2.38 -32.62
CA GLN A 430 -3.11 3.12 -31.96
C GLN A 430 -3.65 4.35 -31.21
N LEU A 431 -4.58 5.09 -31.81
CA LEU A 431 -5.17 6.26 -31.17
C LEU A 431 -5.92 5.88 -29.89
N PHE A 432 -6.77 4.84 -29.90
CA PHE A 432 -7.46 4.37 -28.70
C PHE A 432 -6.49 3.90 -27.62
N ALA A 433 -5.42 3.20 -27.99
CA ALA A 433 -4.39 2.80 -27.05
C ALA A 433 -3.63 4.02 -26.47
N LEU A 434 -3.30 5.01 -27.30
CA LEU A 434 -2.63 6.24 -26.85
C LEU A 434 -3.54 7.09 -25.95
N LEU A 435 -4.85 7.14 -26.22
CA LEU A 435 -5.82 7.76 -25.32
C LEU A 435 -5.87 7.07 -23.97
N ALA A 436 -5.92 5.73 -23.95
CA ALA A 436 -5.90 4.96 -22.72
C ALA A 436 -4.59 5.18 -21.93
N ILE A 437 -3.44 5.15 -22.59
CA ILE A 437 -2.13 5.45 -22.02
C ILE A 437 -2.10 6.89 -21.49
N GLY A 438 -2.59 7.86 -22.22
CA GLY A 438 -2.64 9.26 -21.83
C GLY A 438 -3.51 9.49 -20.58
N LEU A 439 -4.70 8.88 -20.53
CA LEU A 439 -5.55 8.91 -19.33
C LEU A 439 -4.87 8.27 -18.12
N SER A 440 -4.20 7.15 -18.32
CA SER A 440 -3.45 6.45 -17.26
C SER A 440 -2.29 7.30 -16.75
N LEU A 441 -1.52 7.94 -17.63
CA LEU A 441 -0.41 8.84 -17.24
C LEU A 441 -0.94 10.08 -16.50
N ALA A 442 -2.04 10.66 -16.94
CA ALA A 442 -2.67 11.80 -16.27
C ALA A 442 -3.16 11.42 -14.87
N ALA A 443 -3.80 10.25 -14.71
CA ALA A 443 -4.20 9.71 -13.41
C ALA A 443 -2.97 9.46 -12.52
N GLY A 444 -1.91 8.85 -13.06
CA GLY A 444 -0.65 8.63 -12.34
C GLY A 444 -0.01 9.93 -11.86
N ALA A 445 0.05 10.97 -12.69
CA ALA A 445 0.57 12.28 -12.31
C ALA A 445 -0.26 12.91 -11.17
N ALA A 446 -1.59 12.77 -11.20
CA ALA A 446 -2.47 13.23 -10.14
C ALA A 446 -2.25 12.48 -8.82
N VAL A 447 -1.99 11.18 -8.87
CA VAL A 447 -1.63 10.37 -7.68
C VAL A 447 -0.32 10.85 -7.08
N TYR A 448 0.74 11.03 -7.87
CA TYR A 448 2.01 11.57 -7.35
C TYR A 448 1.87 12.95 -6.73
N ALA A 449 1.04 13.83 -7.33
CA ALA A 449 0.77 15.15 -6.76
C ALA A 449 0.05 15.05 -5.42
N THR A 450 -0.92 14.14 -5.29
CA THR A 450 -1.66 13.90 -4.04
C THR A 450 -0.76 13.29 -2.98
N ASP A 451 0.03 12.29 -3.34
CA ASP A 451 1.01 11.63 -2.48
C ASP A 451 2.02 12.62 -1.90
N ARG A 452 2.58 13.49 -2.74
CA ARG A 452 3.51 14.54 -2.30
C ARG A 452 2.90 15.47 -1.24
N LEU A 453 1.63 15.84 -1.40
CA LEU A 453 0.94 16.70 -0.43
C LEU A 453 0.67 15.93 0.87
N ALA A 454 0.15 14.72 0.79
CA ALA A 454 -0.22 13.90 1.94
C ALA A 454 1.02 13.50 2.76
N THR A 455 2.02 12.89 2.11
CA THR A 455 3.24 12.43 2.81
C THR A 455 4.11 13.58 3.28
N GLY A 456 4.09 14.72 2.58
CA GLY A 456 4.73 15.95 3.04
C GLY A 456 4.05 16.53 4.27
N TRP A 457 2.72 16.45 4.37
CA TRP A 457 1.98 16.82 5.58
C TRP A 457 2.30 15.88 6.74
N ASP A 458 2.29 14.56 6.51
CA ASP A 458 2.63 13.56 7.51
C ASP A 458 4.05 13.74 8.05
N ALA A 459 5.02 13.96 7.17
CA ALA A 459 6.41 14.20 7.55
C ALA A 459 6.57 15.46 8.42
N ARG A 460 5.83 16.52 8.14
CA ARG A 460 5.84 17.74 8.98
C ARG A 460 5.09 17.56 10.28
N THR A 461 4.00 16.81 10.27
CA THR A 461 3.13 16.64 11.44
C THR A 461 3.69 15.62 12.42
N PHE A 462 4.22 14.50 11.93
CA PHE A 462 4.66 13.37 12.75
C PHE A 462 6.18 13.14 12.68
N GLY A 463 6.86 13.53 11.62
CA GLY A 463 8.31 13.31 11.46
C GLY A 463 9.14 14.26 12.33
N ALA A 464 10.24 13.77 12.92
CA ALA A 464 11.29 14.62 13.47
C ALA A 464 12.13 15.21 12.32
N GLN A 465 12.83 16.32 12.57
CA GLN A 465 13.71 16.94 11.59
C GLN A 465 15.12 17.14 12.19
N PRO A 466 16.16 16.53 11.59
CA PRO A 466 16.09 15.55 10.47
C PRO A 466 15.44 14.22 10.90
N GLN A 467 14.89 13.45 9.95
CA GLN A 467 14.16 12.21 10.26
C GLN A 467 15.06 11.16 10.94
N ASP A 468 16.35 11.11 10.59
CA ASP A 468 17.40 10.25 11.14
C ASP A 468 18.15 10.88 12.33
N TRP A 469 17.49 11.77 13.06
CA TRP A 469 18.09 12.55 14.16
C TRP A 469 18.73 11.68 15.23
N LEU A 470 18.14 10.53 15.57
CA LEU A 470 18.65 9.66 16.62
C LEU A 470 19.99 9.01 16.19
N ASP A 471 20.11 8.61 14.93
CA ASP A 471 21.37 8.08 14.39
C ASP A 471 22.47 9.15 14.38
N ARG A 472 22.12 10.41 14.08
CA ARG A 472 23.06 11.55 14.07
C ARG A 472 23.39 12.08 15.45
N SER A 473 22.57 11.77 16.47
CA SER A 473 22.71 12.37 17.80
C SER A 473 23.89 11.83 18.61
N GLY A 474 24.47 10.69 18.23
CA GLY A 474 25.51 10.02 19.01
C GLY A 474 25.03 9.42 20.34
N LEU A 475 23.70 9.38 20.59
CA LEU A 475 23.13 8.88 21.85
C LEU A 475 23.27 7.35 22.00
N GLY A 476 23.59 6.64 20.92
CA GLY A 476 23.66 5.17 20.88
C GLY A 476 22.29 4.50 20.79
N PRO A 477 22.22 3.18 21.07
CA PRO A 477 20.98 2.43 20.97
C PRO A 477 19.89 2.96 21.90
N ALA A 478 18.68 3.11 21.37
CA ALA A 478 17.51 3.60 22.09
C ALA A 478 16.31 2.67 21.89
N ARG A 479 15.29 2.80 22.74
CA ARG A 479 13.97 2.18 22.60
C ARG A 479 12.90 3.25 22.59
N TYR A 480 11.82 3.02 21.85
CA TYR A 480 10.65 3.88 21.89
C TYR A 480 9.68 3.42 22.96
N LEU A 481 9.33 4.30 23.89
CA LEU A 481 8.31 4.03 24.91
C LEU A 481 6.97 4.60 24.46
N SER A 482 6.07 3.71 24.05
CA SER A 482 4.71 4.03 23.65
C SER A 482 3.81 4.13 24.87
N LEU A 483 3.25 5.30 25.12
CA LEU A 483 2.33 5.59 26.24
C LEU A 483 0.87 5.35 25.82
N PRO A 484 -0.09 5.22 26.77
CA PRO A 484 -1.46 4.80 26.49
C PRO A 484 -2.19 5.54 25.39
N GLU A 485 -2.07 6.85 25.31
CA GLU A 485 -2.75 7.69 24.31
C GLU A 485 -1.78 8.24 23.25
N SER A 486 -0.53 7.77 23.22
CA SER A 486 0.44 8.26 22.24
C SER A 486 0.10 7.79 20.84
N ASN A 487 0.35 8.65 19.85
CA ASN A 487 0.21 8.27 18.44
C ASN A 487 1.37 7.33 18.04
N ASP A 488 1.00 6.10 17.65
CA ASP A 488 1.97 5.07 17.29
C ASP A 488 2.63 5.32 15.94
N PHE A 489 2.01 6.10 15.06
CA PHE A 489 2.57 6.48 13.77
C PHE A 489 3.96 7.17 13.91
N LEU A 490 4.13 7.98 14.96
CA LEU A 490 5.43 8.58 15.28
C LEU A 490 6.49 7.52 15.63
N GLY A 491 6.11 6.49 16.38
CA GLY A 491 7.00 5.37 16.71
C GLY A 491 7.46 4.63 15.45
N THR A 492 6.53 4.35 14.54
CA THR A 492 6.79 3.72 13.24
C THR A 492 7.72 4.56 12.37
N GLN A 493 7.50 5.87 12.31
CA GLN A 493 8.38 6.82 11.59
C GLN A 493 9.80 6.78 12.16
N LEU A 494 9.93 6.88 13.49
CA LEU A 494 11.24 6.83 14.16
C LEU A 494 11.97 5.51 13.91
N GLU A 495 11.24 4.41 13.99
CA GLU A 495 11.79 3.07 13.74
C GLU A 495 12.27 2.89 12.30
N THR A 496 11.55 3.46 11.36
CA THR A 496 11.92 3.36 9.94
C THR A 496 13.18 4.16 9.63
N TRP A 497 13.30 5.38 10.19
CA TRP A 497 14.37 6.32 9.86
C TRP A 497 15.62 6.20 10.73
N ASN A 498 15.60 5.41 11.82
CA ASN A 498 16.73 5.34 12.75
C ASN A 498 17.13 3.90 13.05
N ARG A 499 18.34 3.52 12.67
CA ARG A 499 18.93 2.20 12.95
C ARG A 499 19.20 2.00 14.45
N ASN A 500 19.46 3.09 15.16
CA ASN A 500 19.71 3.06 16.60
C ASN A 500 18.44 2.83 17.42
N LEU A 501 17.25 2.88 16.82
CA LEU A 501 16.01 2.49 17.49
C LEU A 501 15.85 0.96 17.44
N ARG A 502 16.12 0.30 18.57
CA ARG A 502 16.24 -1.17 18.66
C ARG A 502 14.93 -1.89 18.98
N GLY A 503 13.90 -1.19 19.39
CA GLY A 503 12.62 -1.81 19.71
C GLY A 503 11.59 -0.83 20.25
N ILE A 504 10.37 -1.33 20.34
CA ILE A 504 9.21 -0.63 20.89
C ILE A 504 8.84 -1.26 22.23
N VAL A 505 8.67 -0.43 23.23
CA VAL A 505 8.21 -0.77 24.58
C VAL A 505 6.82 -0.17 24.76
N VAL A 506 5.83 -0.97 25.17
CA VAL A 506 4.43 -0.55 25.31
C VAL A 506 4.05 -0.48 26.78
N LEU A 507 3.55 0.67 27.24
CA LEU A 507 3.09 0.87 28.61
C LEU A 507 1.57 1.05 28.65
N GLY A 508 0.86 0.10 29.27
CA GLY A 508 -0.57 0.25 29.60
C GLY A 508 -1.53 0.28 28.42
N LYS A 509 -1.14 -0.26 27.26
CA LYS A 509 -2.01 -0.44 26.07
C LYS A 509 -1.62 -1.71 25.31
N SER A 510 -2.40 -2.06 24.28
CA SER A 510 -2.05 -3.13 23.34
C SER A 510 -0.90 -2.72 22.41
N ALA A 511 -0.27 -3.71 21.77
CA ALA A 511 0.76 -3.47 20.77
C ALA A 511 0.19 -2.62 19.60
N PRO A 512 0.97 -1.66 19.08
CA PRO A 512 0.53 -0.79 17.98
C PRO A 512 0.46 -1.50 16.63
N ASP A 513 1.19 -2.60 16.50
CA ASP A 513 1.34 -3.40 15.30
C ASP A 513 1.47 -4.89 15.67
N PRO A 514 1.38 -5.83 14.72
CA PRO A 514 1.49 -7.27 14.99
C PRO A 514 2.94 -7.74 15.19
N TYR A 515 3.91 -6.82 15.27
CA TYR A 515 5.33 -7.15 15.39
C TYR A 515 5.75 -7.28 16.87
N PRO A 516 6.88 -7.95 17.15
CA PRO A 516 7.35 -8.14 18.52
C PRO A 516 7.52 -6.82 19.26
N VAL A 517 6.92 -6.70 20.45
CA VAL A 517 7.05 -5.55 21.36
C VAL A 517 7.36 -6.00 22.75
N GLU A 518 8.10 -5.18 23.51
CA GLU A 518 8.32 -5.40 24.93
C GLU A 518 7.21 -4.71 25.73
N VAL A 519 6.65 -5.41 26.71
CA VAL A 519 5.62 -4.83 27.57
C VAL A 519 6.27 -4.21 28.80
N ALA A 520 5.92 -2.95 29.07
CA ALA A 520 6.31 -2.26 30.29
C ALA A 520 5.15 -2.19 31.30
N ARG A 521 5.50 -2.17 32.56
CA ARG A 521 4.60 -1.88 33.70
C ARG A 521 5.32 -1.02 34.73
N VAL A 522 4.55 -0.29 35.50
CA VAL A 522 5.06 0.43 36.66
C VAL A 522 4.73 -0.39 37.93
N ALA A 523 5.74 -0.77 38.68
CA ALA A 523 5.58 -1.50 39.93
C ALA A 523 4.95 -0.59 41.04
N PRO A 524 4.43 -1.15 42.14
CA PRO A 524 3.79 -0.37 43.17
C PRO A 524 4.69 0.71 43.82
N ASP A 525 6.00 0.48 43.84
CA ASP A 525 7.01 1.43 44.32
C ASP A 525 7.37 2.52 43.30
N GLY A 526 6.89 2.41 42.06
CA GLY A 526 7.17 3.30 40.93
C GLY A 526 8.26 2.80 40.00
N THR A 527 8.91 1.67 40.28
CA THR A 527 9.97 1.12 39.42
C THR A 527 9.41 0.77 38.03
N LEU A 528 10.05 1.27 36.97
CA LEU A 528 9.72 0.90 35.59
C LEU A 528 10.29 -0.49 35.28
N VAL A 529 9.42 -1.42 34.98
CA VAL A 529 9.73 -2.81 34.62
C VAL A 529 9.46 -3.03 33.15
N ILE A 530 10.45 -3.49 32.37
CA ILE A 530 10.33 -3.79 30.93
C ILE A 530 10.62 -5.28 30.75
N ALA A 531 9.75 -5.98 30.00
CA ALA A 531 9.85 -7.42 29.77
C ALA A 531 10.06 -8.24 31.09
N GLY A 532 9.34 -7.86 32.14
CA GLY A 532 9.39 -8.52 33.46
C GLY A 532 10.61 -8.19 34.31
N ARG A 533 11.51 -7.32 33.84
CA ARG A 533 12.77 -6.96 34.57
C ARG A 533 12.84 -5.45 34.81
N PRO A 534 13.41 -5.01 35.95
CA PRO A 534 13.72 -3.59 36.16
C PRO A 534 14.62 -3.05 35.06
N THR A 535 14.47 -1.76 34.75
CA THR A 535 15.22 -1.12 33.67
C THR A 535 16.74 -1.15 33.92
N ARG A 536 17.51 -1.32 32.82
CA ARG A 536 18.94 -1.00 32.78
C ARG A 536 19.13 0.46 32.34
N SER A 537 20.35 0.99 32.57
CA SER A 537 20.68 2.31 32.00
C SER A 537 20.60 2.28 30.49
N GLN A 538 19.72 3.11 29.91
CA GLN A 538 19.45 3.15 28.48
C GLN A 538 18.84 4.49 28.04
N VAL A 539 18.73 4.69 26.73
CA VAL A 539 17.98 5.81 26.15
C VAL A 539 16.55 5.35 25.83
N LEU A 540 15.56 6.07 26.37
CA LEU A 540 14.15 5.92 26.00
C LEU A 540 13.68 7.17 25.27
N VAL A 541 13.11 6.98 24.08
CA VAL A 541 12.44 8.02 23.33
C VAL A 541 10.95 7.92 23.62
N VAL A 542 10.35 8.98 24.14
CA VAL A 542 8.96 8.98 24.63
C VAL A 542 8.15 10.01 23.82
N ASN A 543 7.00 9.59 23.33
CA ASN A 543 6.01 10.50 22.77
C ASN A 543 5.00 10.89 23.86
N VAL A 544 4.97 12.17 24.20
CA VAL A 544 4.09 12.72 25.24
C VAL A 544 2.84 13.39 24.66
N PHE A 545 2.53 13.24 23.38
CA PHE A 545 1.23 13.62 22.84
C PHE A 545 0.14 12.66 23.33
N GLY A 546 -0.87 13.20 24.00
CA GLY A 546 -1.97 12.44 24.59
C GLY A 546 -1.65 11.78 25.93
N SER A 547 -0.39 11.75 26.38
CA SER A 547 0.02 11.26 27.71
C SER A 547 1.26 11.99 28.18
N ALA A 548 1.28 12.45 29.43
CA ALA A 548 2.46 13.03 30.07
C ALA A 548 3.04 12.08 31.10
N ILE A 549 4.35 11.88 31.10
CA ILE A 549 5.07 11.02 32.06
C ILE A 549 6.16 11.80 32.78
N ASP A 550 6.22 11.65 34.09
CA ASP A 550 7.38 12.07 34.91
C ASP A 550 8.25 10.85 35.19
N LEU A 551 9.31 10.70 34.39
CA LEU A 551 10.22 9.56 34.40
C LEU A 551 11.57 10.00 34.98
N GLN A 552 12.08 9.22 35.93
CA GLN A 552 13.43 9.43 36.47
C GLN A 552 14.48 9.27 35.39
N GLY A 553 15.22 10.35 35.12
CA GLY A 553 16.26 10.35 34.09
C GLY A 553 16.63 11.78 33.70
N ARG A 554 17.66 11.88 32.87
CA ARG A 554 18.09 13.16 32.29
C ARG A 554 17.52 13.26 30.86
N VAL A 555 16.87 14.37 30.56
CA VAL A 555 16.50 14.70 29.19
C VAL A 555 17.77 14.96 28.37
N VAL A 556 17.98 14.20 27.30
CA VAL A 556 19.18 14.28 26.45
C VAL A 556 18.90 14.86 25.07
N ALA A 557 17.63 14.85 24.61
CA ALA A 557 17.21 15.52 23.39
C ALA A 557 15.70 15.82 23.38
N ARG A 558 15.31 16.84 22.64
CA ARG A 558 13.94 17.20 22.29
C ARG A 558 13.88 17.51 20.79
N PRO A 559 13.84 16.47 19.93
CA PRO A 559 13.96 16.67 18.48
C PRO A 559 12.76 17.39 17.87
N ARG A 560 11.60 17.37 18.57
CA ARG A 560 10.38 18.10 18.20
C ARG A 560 9.47 18.22 19.43
N ASP A 561 8.42 19.05 19.31
CA ASP A 561 7.38 19.13 20.33
C ASP A 561 6.74 17.76 20.56
N GLY A 562 6.58 17.41 21.82
CA GLY A 562 5.98 16.15 22.23
C GLY A 562 6.88 14.91 22.13
N LEU A 563 8.11 15.02 21.61
CA LEU A 563 9.06 13.93 21.54
C LEU A 563 10.27 14.22 22.44
N ILE A 564 10.52 13.37 23.42
CA ILE A 564 11.55 13.55 24.43
C ILE A 564 12.43 12.31 24.52
N ALA A 565 13.73 12.47 24.43
CA ALA A 565 14.69 11.40 24.72
C ALA A 565 15.22 11.55 26.15
N TYR A 566 15.06 10.50 26.93
CA TYR A 566 15.55 10.37 28.31
C TYR A 566 16.71 9.38 28.35
N ARG A 567 17.80 9.73 29.04
CA ARG A 567 18.76 8.76 29.52
C ARG A 567 18.34 8.36 30.94
N ILE A 568 17.82 7.15 31.07
CA ILE A 568 17.35 6.63 32.36
C ILE A 568 18.43 5.83 33.05
N PRO A 569 18.49 5.85 34.40
CA PRO A 569 19.37 4.99 35.18
C PRO A 569 18.87 3.53 35.23
N ALA A 570 19.65 2.64 35.78
CA ALA A 570 19.13 1.34 36.20
C ALA A 570 18.06 1.54 37.29
N ASN A 571 17.04 0.67 37.28
CA ASN A 571 15.89 0.75 38.19
C ASN A 571 15.19 2.11 38.19
N ALA A 572 15.03 2.70 37.00
CA ALA A 572 14.38 4.00 36.87
C ALA A 572 12.93 3.98 37.39
N HIS A 573 12.52 5.07 38.03
CA HIS A 573 11.20 5.22 38.62
C HIS A 573 10.32 6.16 37.77
N VAL A 574 9.05 5.79 37.61
CA VAL A 574 7.97 6.67 37.14
C VAL A 574 7.35 7.33 38.37
N ARG A 575 7.35 8.66 38.42
CA ARG A 575 6.74 9.42 39.51
C ARG A 575 5.26 9.70 39.26
N SER A 576 4.93 10.00 38.00
CA SER A 576 3.53 10.18 37.58
C SER A 576 3.31 9.88 36.09
N LEU A 577 2.08 9.53 35.77
CA LEU A 577 1.58 9.34 34.41
C LEU A 577 0.20 9.99 34.29
N ALA A 578 0.05 10.92 33.36
CA ALA A 578 -1.21 11.50 32.97
C ALA A 578 -1.61 10.97 31.60
N ARG A 579 -2.69 10.21 31.52
CA ARG A 579 -3.32 9.74 30.31
C ARG A 579 -4.39 10.76 29.88
N GLY A 580 -4.46 11.09 28.59
CA GLY A 580 -5.40 12.06 28.06
C GLY A 580 -4.98 13.53 28.25
N LEU A 581 -3.66 13.78 28.52
CA LEU A 581 -3.09 15.12 28.64
C LEU A 581 -2.03 15.35 27.57
N SER A 582 -2.19 16.37 26.76
CA SER A 582 -1.24 16.77 25.72
C SER A 582 -0.20 17.79 26.23
N PRO A 583 0.97 17.95 25.57
CA PRO A 583 2.03 18.88 25.98
C PRO A 583 1.60 20.34 26.05
N ASP A 584 0.61 20.74 25.26
CA ASP A 584 -0.01 22.07 25.26
C ASP A 584 -0.99 22.30 26.43
N GLY A 585 -1.09 21.32 27.34
CA GLY A 585 -1.92 21.36 28.52
C GLY A 585 -3.40 21.01 28.26
N TRP A 586 -3.80 20.67 27.03
CA TRP A 586 -5.17 20.27 26.76
C TRP A 586 -5.45 18.81 27.12
N THR A 587 -6.61 18.57 27.73
CA THR A 587 -7.13 17.21 27.89
C THR A 587 -7.95 16.81 26.67
N GLY A 588 -8.09 15.48 26.44
CA GLY A 588 -9.16 14.91 25.65
C GLY A 588 -10.49 14.92 26.44
N THR A 589 -11.42 14.01 26.10
CA THR A 589 -12.67 13.79 26.84
C THR A 589 -12.45 13.25 28.25
N GLN A 590 -11.33 12.58 28.48
CA GLN A 590 -10.96 11.99 29.77
C GLN A 590 -9.50 12.27 30.08
N LEU A 591 -9.20 12.52 31.35
CA LEU A 591 -7.86 12.60 31.92
C LEU A 591 -7.77 11.62 33.09
N GLU A 592 -6.79 10.72 33.06
CA GLU A 592 -6.43 9.88 34.20
C GLU A 592 -5.03 10.27 34.68
N TYR A 593 -4.88 10.58 35.95
CA TYR A 593 -3.59 10.92 36.53
C TYR A 593 -3.24 9.97 37.68
N ARG A 594 -2.12 9.27 37.54
CA ARG A 594 -1.57 8.33 38.56
C ARG A 594 -0.25 8.83 39.05
N VAL A 595 0.01 8.60 40.32
CA VAL A 595 1.30 8.89 40.98
C VAL A 595 1.86 7.64 41.68
N TRP A 596 3.15 7.54 41.76
CA TRP A 596 3.84 6.46 42.46
C TRP A 596 4.85 7.00 43.47
N PRO A 597 5.07 6.29 44.63
CA PRO A 597 4.17 5.26 45.12
C PRO A 597 2.79 5.84 45.45
N GLN A 598 1.75 5.02 45.27
CA GLN A 598 0.37 5.45 45.62
C GLN A 598 0.25 5.59 47.16
N ARG A 599 0.00 6.80 47.62
CA ARG A 599 -0.14 7.15 49.06
C ARG A 599 -1.30 8.12 49.25
N ALA A 600 -1.76 8.23 50.50
CA ALA A 600 -2.71 9.27 50.87
C ALA A 600 -2.12 10.67 50.63
N GLY A 601 -2.97 11.60 50.26
CA GLY A 601 -2.55 12.98 49.98
C GLY A 601 -3.66 13.77 49.30
N ARG A 602 -3.29 14.78 48.53
CA ARG A 602 -4.26 15.58 47.78
C ARG A 602 -3.75 15.86 46.35
N TYR A 603 -4.63 15.83 45.40
CA TYR A 603 -4.38 16.36 44.05
C TYR A 603 -4.67 17.85 44.02
N GLU A 604 -3.75 18.64 43.53
CA GLU A 604 -3.95 20.04 43.23
C GLU A 604 -4.06 20.19 41.73
N LEU A 605 -5.29 20.61 41.28
CA LEU A 605 -5.65 20.72 39.88
C LEU A 605 -6.13 22.14 39.59
N THR A 606 -5.57 22.76 38.54
CA THR A 606 -6.05 24.05 38.03
C THR A 606 -6.52 23.88 36.60
N LEU A 607 -7.80 24.13 36.35
CA LEU A 607 -8.44 24.04 35.05
C LEU A 607 -8.80 25.44 34.51
N SER A 608 -8.80 25.58 33.20
CA SER A 608 -9.20 26.80 32.50
C SER A 608 -9.80 26.47 31.15
N LEU A 609 -10.44 27.47 30.53
CA LEU A 609 -10.81 27.49 29.11
C LEU A 609 -10.31 28.81 28.51
N PRO A 610 -10.01 28.88 27.19
CA PRO A 610 -9.70 30.12 26.49
C PRO A 610 -10.87 31.10 26.53
N LYS A 611 -10.56 32.37 26.33
CA LYS A 611 -11.59 33.41 26.18
C LYS A 611 -12.51 33.08 24.99
N GLY A 612 -13.82 33.21 25.19
CA GLY A 612 -14.82 32.95 24.15
C GLY A 612 -15.36 31.50 24.14
N GLU A 613 -14.74 30.56 24.85
CA GLU A 613 -15.26 29.20 24.96
C GLU A 613 -16.45 29.12 25.92
N LEU A 614 -17.45 28.28 25.55
CA LEU A 614 -18.60 28.01 26.38
C LEU A 614 -18.20 27.21 27.63
N PRO A 615 -18.91 27.41 28.77
CA PRO A 615 -18.70 26.64 30.00
C PRO A 615 -18.83 25.14 29.75
N ARG A 616 -17.90 24.33 30.29
CA ARG A 616 -17.90 22.87 30.16
C ARG A 616 -18.11 22.19 31.52
N LYS A 617 -18.98 21.18 31.53
CA LYS A 617 -19.15 20.32 32.71
C LYS A 617 -17.97 19.35 32.80
N ALA A 618 -17.42 19.20 33.98
CA ALA A 618 -16.39 18.23 34.28
C ALA A 618 -16.76 17.43 35.53
N THR A 619 -16.50 16.12 35.48
CA THR A 619 -16.67 15.21 36.61
C THR A 619 -15.33 14.70 37.04
N LEU A 620 -14.97 14.96 38.28
CA LEU A 620 -13.73 14.44 38.90
C LEU A 620 -14.06 13.24 39.77
N SER A 621 -13.29 12.20 39.69
CA SER A 621 -13.47 10.97 40.45
C SER A 621 -12.14 10.54 41.07
N THR A 622 -12.13 10.22 42.37
CA THR A 622 -11.02 9.59 43.06
C THR A 622 -11.55 8.80 44.27
N GLY A 623 -11.03 7.57 44.48
CA GLY A 623 -11.47 6.72 45.59
C GLY A 623 -12.96 6.48 45.67
N GLY A 624 -13.65 6.38 44.54
CA GLY A 624 -15.12 6.19 44.46
C GLY A 624 -15.95 7.47 44.70
N ARG A 625 -15.35 8.59 45.08
CA ARG A 625 -16.03 9.88 45.27
C ARG A 625 -16.06 10.65 43.95
N LYS A 626 -17.26 11.18 43.59
CA LYS A 626 -17.44 11.99 42.40
C LYS A 626 -17.78 13.44 42.80
N ARG A 627 -17.20 14.40 42.08
CA ARG A 627 -17.47 15.83 42.22
C ARG A 627 -17.69 16.44 40.83
N HIS A 628 -18.81 17.10 40.67
CA HIS A 628 -19.17 17.84 39.46
C HIS A 628 -18.74 19.29 39.56
N VAL A 629 -18.14 19.82 38.54
CA VAL A 629 -17.65 21.20 38.44
C VAL A 629 -17.96 21.79 37.06
N ILE A 630 -18.01 23.12 36.97
CA ILE A 630 -18.15 23.83 35.71
C ILE A 630 -16.85 24.61 35.46
N VAL A 631 -16.17 24.31 34.38
CA VAL A 631 -15.01 25.04 33.92
C VAL A 631 -15.46 26.16 33.01
N ARG A 632 -15.00 27.39 33.28
CA ARG A 632 -15.36 28.60 32.56
C ARG A 632 -14.15 29.32 32.00
N ALA A 633 -14.32 30.01 30.88
CA ALA A 633 -13.24 30.80 30.25
C ALA A 633 -12.86 32.05 31.08
N THR A 634 -13.79 32.56 31.89
CA THR A 634 -13.59 33.79 32.67
C THR A 634 -12.83 33.59 33.99
N ARG A 635 -12.74 32.34 34.47
CA ARG A 635 -12.16 32.06 35.78
C ARG A 635 -11.36 30.75 35.81
N ARG A 636 -10.12 30.83 36.30
CA ARG A 636 -9.31 29.63 36.62
C ARG A 636 -9.93 28.88 37.80
N LEU A 637 -10.27 27.60 37.59
CA LEU A 637 -10.82 26.72 38.62
C LEU A 637 -9.67 26.00 39.32
N ARG A 638 -9.42 26.38 40.57
CA ARG A 638 -8.43 25.69 41.44
C ARG A 638 -9.15 24.69 42.31
N LEU A 639 -8.66 23.46 42.34
CA LEU A 639 -9.27 22.34 43.08
C LEU A 639 -8.19 21.65 43.91
N SER A 640 -8.54 21.34 45.15
CA SER A 640 -7.80 20.46 46.04
C SER A 640 -8.68 19.25 46.34
N ILE A 641 -8.21 18.07 46.01
CA ILE A 641 -8.95 16.82 46.02
C ILE A 641 -8.21 15.80 46.87
N PRO A 642 -8.68 15.50 48.10
CA PRO A 642 -8.07 14.50 48.96
C PRO A 642 -8.23 13.10 48.32
N THR A 643 -7.23 12.26 48.48
CA THR A 643 -7.26 10.88 48.01
C THR A 643 -6.54 9.94 49.00
N THR A 644 -7.00 8.70 49.02
CA THR A 644 -6.40 7.59 49.77
C THR A 644 -5.39 6.79 48.96
N GLY A 645 -4.92 7.35 47.85
CA GLY A 645 -3.98 6.70 46.92
C GLY A 645 -4.60 6.26 45.58
N ALA A 646 -5.94 6.39 45.43
CA ALA A 646 -6.60 6.10 44.16
C ALA A 646 -6.26 7.15 43.09
N PRO A 647 -6.17 6.78 41.81
CA PRO A 647 -5.91 7.73 40.72
C PRO A 647 -7.02 8.78 40.60
N LEU A 648 -6.63 10.00 40.24
CA LEU A 648 -7.57 11.02 39.82
C LEU A 648 -8.06 10.70 38.40
N GLN A 649 -9.37 10.60 38.25
CA GLN A 649 -10.04 10.52 36.96
C GLN A 649 -10.87 11.79 36.77
N LEU A 650 -10.64 12.46 35.63
CA LEU A 650 -11.37 13.64 35.24
C LEU A 650 -12.04 13.35 33.89
N SER A 651 -13.36 13.38 33.86
CA SER A 651 -14.15 13.36 32.62
C SER A 651 -14.64 14.77 32.32
N VAL A 652 -14.49 15.21 31.09
CA VAL A 652 -14.93 16.54 30.64
C VAL A 652 -15.93 16.36 29.50
N ASP A 653 -17.16 16.86 29.68
CA ASP A 653 -18.13 16.90 28.59
C ASP A 653 -17.70 17.91 27.54
N VAL A 654 -17.40 17.43 26.35
CA VAL A 654 -17.00 18.25 25.23
C VAL A 654 -18.19 18.43 24.30
N LYS A 655 -18.87 19.59 24.39
CA LYS A 655 -19.77 20.07 23.34
C LYS A 655 -19.01 21.05 22.47
N GLY A 656 -18.60 20.64 21.30
CA GLY A 656 -17.93 21.54 20.37
C GLY A 656 -17.30 20.81 19.18
N SER A 657 -17.03 21.56 18.14
CA SER A 657 -16.36 21.08 16.95
C SER A 657 -14.90 20.71 17.26
N PRO A 658 -14.38 19.64 16.66
CA PRO A 658 -12.97 19.30 16.81
C PRO A 658 -12.10 20.44 16.25
N LEU A 659 -11.20 20.99 17.06
CA LEU A 659 -10.20 21.95 16.61
C LEU A 659 -8.95 21.19 16.12
N GLY A 660 -8.61 21.36 14.85
CA GLY A 660 -7.43 20.72 14.28
C GLY A 660 -7.44 19.19 14.30
N GLY A 661 -8.62 18.55 14.21
CA GLY A 661 -8.78 17.08 14.25
C GLY A 661 -8.70 16.46 15.65
N ARG A 662 -8.63 17.30 16.72
CA ARG A 662 -8.58 16.86 18.12
C ARG A 662 -9.85 17.28 18.86
N ILE A 663 -10.37 16.40 19.71
CA ILE A 663 -11.42 16.76 20.66
C ILE A 663 -10.77 17.33 21.91
N LEU A 664 -10.97 18.62 22.17
CA LEU A 664 -10.37 19.32 23.29
C LEU A 664 -11.33 19.40 24.47
N GLY A 665 -10.92 18.94 25.64
CA GLY A 665 -11.65 19.00 26.89
C GLY A 665 -11.45 20.32 27.64
N ALA A 666 -10.58 20.33 28.64
CA ALA A 666 -10.20 21.51 29.40
C ALA A 666 -8.69 21.73 29.35
N GLN A 667 -8.24 22.95 29.54
CA GLN A 667 -6.83 23.25 29.68
C GLN A 667 -6.40 23.05 31.14
N VAL A 668 -5.41 22.20 31.36
CA VAL A 668 -4.76 21.96 32.65
C VAL A 668 -3.59 22.91 32.78
N LEU A 669 -3.71 23.89 33.68
CA LEU A 669 -2.66 24.86 33.94
C LEU A 669 -1.70 24.36 35.03
N ALA A 670 -2.16 23.53 35.93
CA ALA A 670 -1.36 22.87 36.94
C ALA A 670 -2.02 21.55 37.35
N LEU A 671 -1.22 20.51 37.52
CA LEU A 671 -1.61 19.21 38.03
C LEU A 671 -0.43 18.64 38.83
N ARG A 672 -0.59 18.51 40.15
CA ARG A 672 0.43 17.97 41.02
C ARG A 672 -0.20 17.20 42.17
N PHE A 673 0.55 16.29 42.71
CA PHE A 673 0.19 15.54 43.91
C PHE A 673 1.02 16.04 45.10
N VAL A 674 0.35 16.40 46.19
CA VAL A 674 0.95 16.80 47.43
C VAL A 674 0.70 15.67 48.45
N ARG A 675 1.75 15.15 49.02
CA ARG A 675 1.70 14.09 50.05
C ARG A 675 1.01 14.64 51.31
N ALA A 676 0.28 13.78 52.01
CA ALA A 676 -0.31 14.10 53.32
C ALA A 676 0.80 14.24 54.40
#